data_5216a7644a095570b531ab4dbaf7ce28
#
_entry.id   5216a7644a095570b531ab4dbaf7ce28
#
_cell.length_a   1.000
_cell.length_b   1.000
_cell.length_c   1.000
_cell.angle_alpha   90.00
_cell.angle_beta   90.00
_cell.angle_gamma   90.00
#
_symmetry.space_group_name_H-M   'P 1'
#
loop_
_entity.id
_entity.type
_entity.pdbx_description
1 polymer ?
#
loop_
_entity_poly.entity_id
_entity_poly.type
_entity_poly.pdbx_seq_one_letter_code
_entity_poly.pdbx_strand_id
1 'polypeptide(L)'
;VSRAGCARKAGAFAAAVLVTSSLYAQTPDDRPTPLPSFGRSAVSDEDASAIVLNPANVALMPSWEIRWQASFLDERALVPWQGHAFSLGVPINFLNMGAGLRVDLVNPPDNTEARWGHRSNYTWITGALAYAPSEAIAIGASFQHSYSENSLIDAQSSWSLGYTVRPVNYIGFAVVGHDLNAPTNRNNGHIERSYDLALALRPLGTRAVELGVEGKYVDAYDPYWIPRGTLGIDIPSVGRLRGEFSMADPSSSAGRERSWLASVQMAFALNQLSGTLELAAGTVFGNGLGTDASDHVGANIITDVAFRGSREPTGAEPMVYGVRLRLEDTPDVRGHVALLRKLWQIAENEPRVAEVVLELRTAPANSFAHIQELRDALWYLRKNGKRVLCHLEDADGASLYLCSAASKILINPAGGLRFAGLKTRYFYIKSLLDKLGIKADFVRIGAHKSAPEMFTRDSSSEVAREDKIDLLQQFERHFVAGVAAGRGIDPKTLRERIAKGPFIAKEAKSAGLVDGFAFDDELDAQAGKLVGYPLKIFDEDSRAPRAPRDFGAGKRIGMVYVDGDMVDGRSQHIPLVGVRLVGSYTIADSIKQLREDPRIGAVVLRIETGGGSAMAADVIWRQVQLTAAVKPVIVSMGSAAASGGYYIATPATKIFANPLTITGSIGIFYGKADVSELLHKIGVSVETFKTAPRADAESIFRPFSPEEHAELEVKVAQFYDMFLTRVSQGRHLTKSAVDAVGQGRVWTGEQAHERKLVDEIGGLRQALEEARRLADLPYDAAIVELPVESSFIGKLIGAAGAHASETPVLPPQLVEMARELAPFAVHPPDAPLARIEITAVE
;
A
#
# COMPACT_ATOMS: atom_id res chain seq x y z
N VAL A 1 -30.20 14.36 -8.95
CA VAL A 1 -31.29 13.98 -8.03
C VAL A 1 -30.70 13.93 -6.64
N SER A 2 -31.20 14.79 -5.75
CA SER A 2 -30.58 15.22 -4.49
C SER A 2 -30.38 14.10 -3.46
N ARG A 3 -29.23 14.11 -2.78
CA ARG A 3 -28.83 13.24 -1.66
C ARG A 3 -29.79 13.23 -0.43
N ALA A 4 -30.78 14.09 -0.41
CA ALA A 4 -31.76 14.21 0.70
C ALA A 4 -32.88 13.16 0.69
N GLY A 5 -33.09 12.41 -0.40
CA GLY A 5 -34.18 11.44 -0.52
C GLY A 5 -33.88 10.06 0.07
N CYS A 6 -32.60 9.66 0.15
CA CYS A 6 -32.19 8.32 0.62
C CYS A 6 -32.11 8.23 2.17
N ALA A 7 -31.66 9.30 2.83
CA ALA A 7 -31.55 9.33 4.29
C ALA A 7 -32.93 9.30 5.00
N ARG A 8 -33.98 9.88 4.39
CA ARG A 8 -35.33 9.83 4.95
C ARG A 8 -36.00 8.45 4.86
N LYS A 9 -35.65 7.64 3.85
CA LYS A 9 -36.19 6.27 3.71
C LYS A 9 -35.49 5.26 4.60
N ALA A 10 -34.17 5.43 4.85
CA ALA A 10 -33.44 4.56 5.78
C ALA A 10 -33.82 4.81 7.25
N GLY A 11 -34.05 6.05 7.66
CA GLY A 11 -34.52 6.40 9.00
C GLY A 11 -35.96 5.86 9.30
N ALA A 12 -36.81 5.85 8.29
CA ALA A 12 -38.16 5.31 8.45
C ALA A 12 -38.17 3.76 8.56
N PHE A 13 -37.24 3.07 7.93
CA PHE A 13 -37.15 1.61 8.00
C PHE A 13 -36.59 1.14 9.35
N ALA A 14 -35.57 1.83 9.89
CA ALA A 14 -35.04 1.53 11.22
C ALA A 14 -36.04 1.81 12.34
N ALA A 15 -36.83 2.88 12.22
CA ALA A 15 -37.90 3.18 13.16
C ALA A 15 -39.11 2.21 13.05
N ALA A 16 -39.43 1.71 11.84
CA ALA A 16 -40.53 0.78 11.62
C ALA A 16 -40.24 -0.64 12.16
N VAL A 17 -38.98 -1.08 12.18
CA VAL A 17 -38.60 -2.39 12.76
C VAL A 17 -38.66 -2.37 14.29
N LEU A 18 -38.57 -1.21 14.94
CA LEU A 18 -38.66 -1.07 16.38
C LEU A 18 -40.13 -1.03 16.91
N VAL A 19 -41.11 -0.92 16.04
CA VAL A 19 -42.51 -0.64 16.46
C VAL A 19 -43.52 -1.80 16.24
N THR A 20 -43.14 -2.87 15.53
CA THR A 20 -44.15 -3.86 15.10
C THR A 20 -43.87 -5.33 15.41
N SER A 21 -43.12 -5.65 16.45
CA SER A 21 -43.10 -7.04 16.92
C SER A 21 -43.22 -7.11 18.44
N SER A 22 -44.42 -7.46 18.91
CA SER A 22 -44.60 -8.06 20.22
C SER A 22 -43.94 -9.45 20.22
N LEU A 23 -42.60 -9.48 20.32
CA LEU A 23 -41.85 -10.72 20.41
C LEU A 23 -41.73 -11.08 21.91
N TYR A 24 -42.14 -12.29 22.23
CA TYR A 24 -41.99 -12.87 23.54
C TYR A 24 -40.55 -13.31 23.78
N ALA A 25 -39.92 -12.83 24.83
CA ALA A 25 -38.56 -13.17 25.22
C ALA A 25 -38.45 -13.39 26.74
N GLN A 26 -37.55 -14.24 27.19
CA GLN A 26 -37.31 -14.54 28.61
C GLN A 26 -36.21 -13.62 29.20
N THR A 27 -36.11 -13.61 30.56
CA THR A 27 -35.08 -12.91 31.31
C THR A 27 -33.66 -13.16 30.80
N PRO A 28 -32.69 -12.24 31.00
CA PRO A 28 -31.29 -12.46 30.65
C PRO A 28 -30.75 -13.77 31.20
N ASP A 29 -29.83 -14.34 30.46
CA ASP A 29 -29.30 -15.67 30.65
C ASP A 29 -28.77 -15.88 32.07
N ASP A 30 -29.42 -16.80 32.81
CA ASP A 30 -29.04 -17.21 34.16
C ASP A 30 -27.80 -18.12 34.16
N ARG A 31 -27.24 -18.40 32.97
CA ARG A 31 -26.14 -19.33 32.80
C ARG A 31 -24.81 -18.75 33.23
N PRO A 32 -23.90 -19.57 33.67
CA PRO A 32 -22.51 -19.17 33.89
C PRO A 32 -21.90 -18.86 32.52
N THR A 33 -21.85 -17.59 32.13
CA THR A 33 -21.28 -17.12 30.87
C THR A 33 -19.98 -16.37 31.13
N PRO A 34 -19.10 -16.23 30.12
CA PRO A 34 -18.05 -15.23 30.14
C PRO A 34 -18.61 -13.83 30.41
N LEU A 35 -17.78 -12.90 30.88
CA LEU A 35 -18.23 -11.52 31.10
C LEU A 35 -18.71 -10.89 29.79
N PRO A 36 -19.91 -10.26 29.79
CA PRO A 36 -20.46 -9.67 28.58
C PRO A 36 -19.64 -8.45 28.12
N SER A 37 -19.58 -8.27 26.81
CA SER A 37 -18.93 -7.13 26.19
C SER A 37 -19.96 -6.06 25.84
N PHE A 38 -20.35 -5.25 26.85
CA PHE A 38 -21.37 -4.22 26.72
C PHE A 38 -21.05 -3.15 25.67
N GLY A 39 -22.08 -2.70 24.94
CA GLY A 39 -21.99 -1.62 23.96
C GLY A 39 -21.21 -1.98 22.68
N ARG A 40 -20.93 -3.26 22.45
CA ARG A 40 -20.13 -3.75 21.32
C ARG A 40 -20.99 -4.50 20.32
N SER A 41 -20.64 -4.40 19.05
CA SER A 41 -21.35 -5.03 17.93
C SER A 41 -20.64 -6.30 17.46
N ALA A 42 -21.37 -7.37 17.24
CA ALA A 42 -20.87 -8.61 16.64
C ALA A 42 -20.42 -8.45 15.18
N VAL A 43 -20.79 -7.36 14.51
CA VAL A 43 -20.39 -7.07 13.12
C VAL A 43 -19.11 -6.28 13.03
N SER A 44 -18.96 -5.25 13.88
CA SER A 44 -18.03 -4.15 13.63
C SER A 44 -16.91 -4.01 14.65
N ASP A 45 -16.99 -4.66 15.81
CA ASP A 45 -15.88 -4.62 16.77
C ASP A 45 -14.75 -5.57 16.34
N GLU A 46 -13.60 -4.97 16.04
CA GLU A 46 -12.37 -5.58 15.55
C GLU A 46 -11.28 -5.49 16.63
N ASP A 47 -11.61 -5.88 17.84
CA ASP A 47 -10.72 -5.86 19.00
C ASP A 47 -10.75 -7.21 19.74
N ALA A 48 -10.02 -7.33 20.84
CA ALA A 48 -9.91 -8.58 21.57
C ALA A 48 -11.24 -9.06 22.21
N SER A 49 -12.31 -8.21 22.24
CA SER A 49 -13.64 -8.65 22.67
C SER A 49 -14.30 -9.60 21.65
N ALA A 50 -13.87 -9.56 20.40
CA ALA A 50 -14.34 -10.43 19.32
C ALA A 50 -14.17 -11.92 19.65
N ILE A 51 -13.20 -12.30 20.48
CA ILE A 51 -12.93 -13.69 20.87
C ILE A 51 -14.20 -14.39 21.36
N VAL A 52 -15.04 -13.71 22.12
CA VAL A 52 -16.31 -14.25 22.66
C VAL A 52 -17.53 -13.70 21.95
N LEU A 53 -17.47 -12.50 21.40
CA LEU A 53 -18.61 -11.85 20.76
C LEU A 53 -18.87 -12.41 19.35
N ASN A 54 -17.82 -12.45 18.52
CA ASN A 54 -17.82 -13.04 17.18
C ASN A 54 -16.41 -13.41 16.78
N PRO A 55 -16.02 -14.69 16.87
CA PRO A 55 -14.65 -15.10 16.62
C PRO A 55 -14.14 -14.78 15.21
N ALA A 56 -15.02 -14.60 14.21
CA ALA A 56 -14.62 -14.20 12.86
C ALA A 56 -13.85 -12.88 12.82
N ASN A 57 -14.24 -11.91 13.66
CA ASN A 57 -13.66 -10.57 13.65
C ASN A 57 -12.21 -10.52 14.20
N VAL A 58 -11.74 -11.58 14.83
CA VAL A 58 -10.33 -11.68 15.27
C VAL A 58 -9.35 -11.61 14.09
N ALA A 59 -9.75 -12.11 12.90
CA ALA A 59 -8.95 -11.98 11.69
C ALA A 59 -9.00 -10.59 11.05
N LEU A 60 -9.93 -9.74 11.47
CA LEU A 60 -10.10 -8.37 10.98
C LEU A 60 -9.44 -7.33 11.90
N MET A 61 -8.82 -7.76 13.00
CA MET A 61 -8.12 -6.86 13.92
C MET A 61 -7.00 -6.12 13.20
N PRO A 62 -6.90 -4.78 13.35
CA PRO A 62 -5.86 -3.99 12.66
C PRO A 62 -4.46 -4.22 13.26
N SER A 63 -4.38 -4.67 14.51
CA SER A 63 -3.15 -4.95 15.23
C SER A 63 -3.39 -5.89 16.41
N TRP A 64 -2.31 -6.32 17.05
CA TRP A 64 -2.43 -7.02 18.33
C TRP A 64 -3.05 -6.11 19.39
N GLU A 65 -3.78 -6.73 20.33
CA GLU A 65 -4.39 -6.04 21.46
C GLU A 65 -4.33 -6.91 22.72
N ILE A 66 -3.93 -6.29 23.83
CA ILE A 66 -4.10 -6.83 25.18
C ILE A 66 -5.19 -5.98 25.85
N ARG A 67 -6.21 -6.64 26.40
CA ARG A 67 -7.33 -5.99 27.06
C ARG A 67 -7.57 -6.58 28.43
N TRP A 68 -7.74 -5.74 29.40
CA TRP A 68 -8.36 -6.05 30.69
C TRP A 68 -9.74 -5.41 30.73
N GLN A 69 -10.75 -6.20 31.09
CA GLN A 69 -12.12 -5.76 31.30
C GLN A 69 -12.53 -6.11 32.72
N ALA A 70 -13.26 -5.25 33.38
CA ALA A 70 -13.86 -5.57 34.66
C ALA A 70 -15.31 -5.07 34.76
N SER A 71 -16.11 -5.82 35.48
CA SER A 71 -17.50 -5.49 35.78
C SER A 71 -17.70 -5.62 37.30
N PHE A 72 -18.21 -4.57 37.90
CA PHE A 72 -18.55 -4.47 39.34
C PHE A 72 -20.04 -4.18 39.42
N LEU A 73 -20.78 -5.11 39.98
CA LEU A 73 -22.23 -5.00 40.10
C LEU A 73 -22.63 -4.72 41.51
N ASP A 74 -23.82 -4.14 41.70
CA ASP A 74 -24.47 -4.02 43.02
C ASP A 74 -24.65 -5.42 43.62
N GLU A 75 -24.44 -5.58 44.94
CA GLU A 75 -24.58 -6.83 45.69
C GLU A 75 -25.95 -7.47 45.52
N ARG A 76 -26.98 -6.66 45.18
CA ARG A 76 -28.35 -7.11 44.93
C ARG A 76 -28.58 -7.64 43.51
N ALA A 77 -27.61 -7.51 42.62
CA ALA A 77 -27.72 -8.02 41.26
C ALA A 77 -27.93 -9.56 41.26
N LEU A 78 -28.79 -10.02 40.39
CA LEU A 78 -29.13 -11.45 40.25
C LEU A 78 -28.46 -12.10 39.04
N VAL A 79 -27.58 -11.37 38.33
CA VAL A 79 -26.79 -11.87 37.17
C VAL A 79 -25.35 -12.12 37.57
N PRO A 80 -24.66 -13.11 36.96
CA PRO A 80 -23.32 -13.50 37.39
C PRO A 80 -22.20 -12.62 36.80
N TRP A 81 -22.49 -11.53 36.16
CA TRP A 81 -21.58 -10.77 35.30
C TRP A 81 -20.61 -9.86 36.05
N GLN A 82 -20.09 -10.32 37.19
CA GLN A 82 -19.11 -9.58 37.98
C GLN A 82 -17.77 -10.29 37.97
N GLY A 83 -16.66 -9.55 37.75
CA GLY A 83 -15.32 -10.10 37.74
C GLY A 83 -14.39 -9.41 36.79
N HIS A 84 -13.38 -10.15 36.33
CA HIS A 84 -12.30 -9.66 35.51
C HIS A 84 -12.13 -10.56 34.28
N ALA A 85 -11.84 -9.96 33.11
CA ALA A 85 -11.46 -10.69 31.92
C ALA A 85 -10.15 -10.13 31.34
N PHE A 86 -9.27 -11.03 30.90
CA PHE A 86 -8.02 -10.72 30.24
C PHE A 86 -8.05 -11.32 28.84
N SER A 87 -7.81 -10.52 27.83
CA SER A 87 -7.86 -10.93 26.44
C SER A 87 -6.59 -10.54 25.70
N LEU A 88 -6.13 -11.40 24.82
CA LEU A 88 -5.06 -11.16 23.86
C LEU A 88 -5.56 -11.56 22.47
N GLY A 89 -5.57 -10.63 21.54
CA GLY A 89 -5.86 -10.87 20.13
C GLY A 89 -4.65 -10.52 19.27
N VAL A 90 -4.35 -11.35 18.27
CA VAL A 90 -3.20 -11.17 17.38
C VAL A 90 -3.60 -11.49 15.94
N PRO A 91 -3.59 -10.49 15.02
CA PRO A 91 -3.72 -10.76 13.60
C PRO A 91 -2.43 -11.34 13.03
N ILE A 92 -2.57 -12.33 12.16
CA ILE A 92 -1.49 -12.99 11.43
C ILE A 92 -1.63 -12.60 9.95
N ASN A 93 -1.28 -11.37 9.63
CA ASN A 93 -1.59 -10.70 8.36
C ASN A 93 -1.12 -11.46 7.12
N PHE A 94 0.04 -12.14 7.18
CA PHE A 94 0.59 -12.90 6.05
C PHE A 94 -0.23 -14.16 5.71
N LEU A 95 -1.08 -14.62 6.62
CA LEU A 95 -2.00 -15.77 6.41
C LEU A 95 -3.46 -15.31 6.28
N ASN A 96 -3.75 -14.02 6.42
CA ASN A 96 -5.11 -13.49 6.56
C ASN A 96 -5.88 -14.16 7.71
N MET A 97 -5.19 -14.47 8.80
CA MET A 97 -5.73 -15.16 9.96
C MET A 97 -5.67 -14.26 11.20
N GLY A 98 -6.39 -14.67 12.22
CA GLY A 98 -6.28 -14.10 13.55
C GLY A 98 -6.39 -15.19 14.62
N ALA A 99 -5.70 -14.99 15.73
CA ALA A 99 -5.76 -15.84 16.89
C ALA A 99 -6.07 -15.04 18.15
N GLY A 100 -6.84 -15.60 19.06
CA GLY A 100 -7.20 -14.94 20.31
C GLY A 100 -7.24 -15.89 21.50
N LEU A 101 -6.93 -15.36 22.65
CA LEU A 101 -7.06 -16.03 23.94
C LEU A 101 -7.71 -15.09 24.95
N ARG A 102 -8.71 -15.59 25.68
CA ARG A 102 -9.38 -14.83 26.76
C ARG A 102 -9.55 -15.71 28.00
N VAL A 103 -9.36 -15.10 29.15
CA VAL A 103 -9.57 -15.70 30.46
C VAL A 103 -10.50 -14.82 31.26
N ASP A 104 -11.67 -15.34 31.62
CA ASP A 104 -12.67 -14.67 32.46
C ASP A 104 -12.62 -15.25 33.88
N LEU A 105 -12.40 -14.39 34.85
CA LEU A 105 -12.44 -14.71 36.28
C LEU A 105 -13.70 -14.10 36.86
N VAL A 106 -14.73 -14.91 37.01
CA VAL A 106 -16.07 -14.46 37.41
C VAL A 106 -16.31 -14.73 38.88
N ASN A 107 -16.72 -13.70 39.61
CA ASN A 107 -17.09 -13.76 41.02
C ASN A 107 -18.50 -13.15 41.19
N PRO A 108 -19.56 -13.95 41.05
CA PRO A 108 -20.93 -13.48 41.04
C PRO A 108 -21.28 -12.68 42.29
N PRO A 109 -22.18 -11.67 42.23
CA PRO A 109 -22.71 -10.93 43.39
C PRO A 109 -23.39 -11.86 44.39
N ASP A 110 -23.51 -11.48 45.65
CA ASP A 110 -24.02 -12.30 46.75
C ASP A 110 -25.46 -12.78 46.50
N ASN A 111 -26.32 -11.94 45.90
CA ASN A 111 -27.69 -12.27 45.61
C ASN A 111 -27.92 -13.30 44.49
N THR A 112 -26.90 -13.65 43.72
CA THR A 112 -27.03 -14.72 42.72
C THR A 112 -27.31 -16.07 43.37
N GLU A 113 -26.94 -16.29 44.63
CA GLU A 113 -27.25 -17.49 45.38
C GLU A 113 -28.76 -17.68 45.57
N ALA A 114 -29.52 -16.60 45.79
CA ALA A 114 -30.96 -16.67 45.95
C ALA A 114 -31.69 -17.14 44.65
N ARG A 115 -31.07 -16.84 43.49
CA ARG A 115 -31.63 -17.19 42.17
C ARG A 115 -31.16 -18.54 41.68
N TRP A 116 -29.90 -18.88 41.88
CA TRP A 116 -29.25 -20.11 41.37
C TRP A 116 -29.13 -21.24 42.38
N GLY A 117 -29.44 -20.98 43.66
CA GLY A 117 -29.26 -21.93 44.76
C GLY A 117 -27.79 -22.11 45.17
N HIS A 118 -26.86 -21.36 44.60
CA HIS A 118 -25.46 -21.36 44.96
C HIS A 118 -24.72 -20.13 44.40
N ARG A 119 -23.73 -19.67 45.14
CA ARG A 119 -22.70 -18.70 44.71
C ARG A 119 -21.40 -19.45 44.54
N SER A 120 -20.86 -19.47 43.34
CA SER A 120 -19.59 -20.12 43.05
C SER A 120 -18.80 -19.30 42.07
N ASN A 121 -17.53 -19.07 42.38
CA ASN A 121 -16.59 -18.47 41.44
C ASN A 121 -16.32 -19.46 40.31
N TYR A 122 -16.13 -18.92 39.12
CA TYR A 122 -15.77 -19.76 37.99
C TYR A 122 -14.85 -19.01 37.01
N THR A 123 -14.12 -19.79 36.24
CA THR A 123 -13.19 -19.29 35.23
C THR A 123 -13.59 -19.87 33.87
N TRP A 124 -13.66 -19.00 32.85
CA TRP A 124 -13.69 -19.47 31.45
C TRP A 124 -12.35 -19.21 30.79
N ILE A 125 -11.86 -20.16 30.01
CA ILE A 125 -10.73 -19.98 29.09
C ILE A 125 -11.27 -20.18 27.68
N THR A 126 -11.12 -19.16 26.84
CA THR A 126 -11.63 -19.15 25.47
C THR A 126 -10.47 -18.92 24.50
N GLY A 127 -10.26 -19.86 23.58
CA GLY A 127 -9.36 -19.71 22.44
C GLY A 127 -10.14 -19.48 21.15
N ALA A 128 -9.67 -18.60 20.27
CA ALA A 128 -10.30 -18.32 18.97
C ALA A 128 -9.30 -18.37 17.83
N LEU A 129 -9.74 -18.87 16.68
CA LEU A 129 -9.02 -18.82 15.40
C LEU A 129 -9.99 -18.32 14.32
N ALA A 130 -9.49 -17.45 13.44
CA ALA A 130 -10.28 -16.87 12.37
C ALA A 130 -9.46 -16.75 11.08
N TYR A 131 -10.17 -16.70 9.96
CA TYR A 131 -9.61 -16.50 8.63
C TYR A 131 -10.47 -15.47 7.86
N ALA A 132 -9.81 -14.48 7.26
CA ALA A 132 -10.46 -13.44 6.46
C ALA A 132 -9.90 -13.48 5.02
N PRO A 133 -10.58 -14.17 4.08
CA PRO A 133 -10.15 -14.17 2.67
C PRO A 133 -10.14 -12.77 2.06
N SER A 134 -10.85 -11.83 2.66
CA SER A 134 -10.82 -10.41 2.31
C SER A 134 -11.29 -9.57 3.51
N GLU A 135 -11.07 -8.27 3.48
CA GLU A 135 -11.60 -7.33 4.49
C GLU A 135 -13.14 -7.34 4.58
N ALA A 136 -13.81 -7.81 3.53
CA ALA A 136 -15.27 -7.89 3.46
C ALA A 136 -15.85 -9.17 4.04
N ILE A 137 -15.08 -10.22 4.23
CA ILE A 137 -15.57 -11.55 4.65
C ILE A 137 -14.60 -12.15 5.65
N ALA A 138 -15.13 -12.63 6.78
CA ALA A 138 -14.37 -13.38 7.76
C ALA A 138 -15.18 -14.56 8.30
N ILE A 139 -14.50 -15.64 8.64
CA ILE A 139 -15.01 -16.81 9.34
C ILE A 139 -14.12 -17.11 10.54
N GLY A 140 -14.71 -17.58 11.62
CA GLY A 140 -13.92 -17.92 12.81
C GLY A 140 -14.62 -18.91 13.69
N ALA A 141 -13.83 -19.57 14.52
CA ALA A 141 -14.29 -20.50 15.54
C ALA A 141 -13.65 -20.17 16.87
N SER A 142 -14.38 -20.35 17.95
CA SER A 142 -13.83 -20.35 19.30
C SER A 142 -14.19 -21.60 20.06
N PHE A 143 -13.28 -21.97 20.94
CA PHE A 143 -13.47 -23.03 21.91
C PHE A 143 -13.32 -22.46 23.31
N GLN A 144 -14.26 -22.77 24.21
CA GLN A 144 -14.21 -22.33 25.59
C GLN A 144 -14.35 -23.51 26.55
N HIS A 145 -13.71 -23.40 27.70
CA HIS A 145 -13.74 -24.40 28.75
C HIS A 145 -13.86 -23.71 30.11
N SER A 146 -14.76 -24.24 30.98
CA SER A 146 -14.99 -23.71 32.32
C SER A 146 -14.31 -24.52 33.41
N TYR A 147 -13.91 -23.81 34.46
CA TYR A 147 -13.36 -24.35 35.70
C TYR A 147 -14.10 -23.78 36.90
N SER A 148 -14.55 -24.62 37.85
CA SER A 148 -15.21 -24.20 39.05
C SER A 148 -15.15 -25.31 40.11
N GLU A 149 -15.24 -24.92 41.36
CA GLU A 149 -15.47 -25.89 42.47
C GLU A 149 -16.91 -26.48 42.41
N ASN A 150 -17.83 -25.77 41.75
CA ASN A 150 -19.20 -26.22 41.57
C ASN A 150 -19.33 -27.14 40.36
N SER A 151 -19.78 -28.40 40.62
CA SER A 151 -19.95 -29.41 39.58
C SER A 151 -21.00 -29.06 38.49
N LEU A 152 -21.87 -28.08 38.74
CA LEU A 152 -22.84 -27.61 37.76
C LEU A 152 -22.22 -26.72 36.72
N ILE A 153 -21.06 -26.12 37.03
CA ILE A 153 -20.36 -25.17 36.19
C ILE A 153 -19.05 -25.76 35.65
N ASP A 154 -18.44 -26.65 36.41
CA ASP A 154 -17.11 -27.18 36.11
C ASP A 154 -17.09 -28.06 34.84
N ALA A 155 -15.99 -28.01 34.12
CA ALA A 155 -15.65 -28.84 32.98
C ALA A 155 -16.65 -28.74 31.77
N GLN A 156 -17.33 -27.62 31.63
CA GLN A 156 -18.14 -27.37 30.43
C GLN A 156 -17.22 -26.96 29.26
N SER A 157 -17.40 -27.61 28.12
CA SER A 157 -16.64 -27.30 26.89
C SER A 157 -17.59 -26.96 25.77
N SER A 158 -17.38 -25.82 25.14
CA SER A 158 -18.28 -25.30 24.14
C SER A 158 -17.53 -24.78 22.91
N TRP A 159 -18.19 -24.89 21.74
CA TRP A 159 -17.74 -24.38 20.47
C TRP A 159 -18.68 -23.32 19.96
N SER A 160 -18.09 -22.24 19.43
CA SER A 160 -18.83 -21.21 18.71
C SER A 160 -18.24 -21.00 17.31
N LEU A 161 -19.10 -20.65 16.35
CA LEU A 161 -18.71 -20.31 14.99
C LEU A 161 -19.25 -18.93 14.63
N GLY A 162 -18.42 -18.12 14.03
CA GLY A 162 -18.77 -16.79 13.57
C GLY A 162 -18.56 -16.59 12.07
N TYR A 163 -19.42 -15.79 11.45
CA TYR A 163 -19.33 -15.37 10.08
C TYR A 163 -19.68 -13.88 9.98
N THR A 164 -18.82 -13.11 9.31
CA THR A 164 -19.01 -11.67 9.08
C THR A 164 -18.92 -11.36 7.60
N VAL A 165 -19.86 -10.54 7.10
CA VAL A 165 -19.86 -10.02 5.73
C VAL A 165 -20.08 -8.51 5.75
N ARG A 166 -19.22 -7.77 5.04
CA ARG A 166 -19.25 -6.31 4.91
C ARG A 166 -19.22 -5.93 3.43
N PRO A 167 -20.37 -5.99 2.73
CA PRO A 167 -20.40 -5.81 1.27
C PRO A 167 -20.07 -4.38 0.83
N VAL A 168 -20.33 -3.41 1.70
CA VAL A 168 -20.05 -1.98 1.48
C VAL A 168 -19.69 -1.30 2.81
N ASN A 169 -19.09 -0.13 2.77
CA ASN A 169 -18.67 0.60 3.99
C ASN A 169 -19.84 1.08 4.86
N TYR A 170 -21.06 1.00 4.35
CA TYR A 170 -22.29 1.46 5.04
C TYR A 170 -23.01 0.36 5.81
N ILE A 171 -22.83 -0.90 5.46
CA ILE A 171 -23.58 -2.03 5.98
C ILE A 171 -22.70 -3.24 6.17
N GLY A 172 -22.84 -3.88 7.33
CA GLY A 172 -22.25 -5.18 7.63
C GLY A 172 -23.26 -6.11 8.28
N PHE A 173 -23.05 -7.41 8.12
CA PHE A 173 -23.84 -8.48 8.69
C PHE A 173 -22.94 -9.47 9.41
N ALA A 174 -23.47 -10.07 10.50
CA ALA A 174 -22.83 -11.20 11.14
C ALA A 174 -23.85 -12.24 11.56
N VAL A 175 -23.39 -13.48 11.57
CA VAL A 175 -24.10 -14.62 12.15
C VAL A 175 -23.14 -15.32 13.08
N VAL A 176 -23.52 -15.52 14.33
CA VAL A 176 -22.70 -16.23 15.30
C VAL A 176 -23.55 -17.34 15.93
N GLY A 177 -23.05 -18.56 15.88
CA GLY A 177 -23.64 -19.69 16.61
C GLY A 177 -22.80 -19.95 17.85
N HIS A 178 -23.40 -19.86 19.02
CA HIS A 178 -22.77 -20.15 20.31
C HIS A 178 -23.22 -21.50 20.83
N ASP A 179 -22.35 -22.15 21.59
CA ASP A 179 -22.65 -23.41 22.29
C ASP A 179 -23.15 -24.53 21.36
N LEU A 180 -22.60 -24.63 20.14
CA LEU A 180 -23.08 -25.47 19.04
C LEU A 180 -23.12 -26.98 19.36
N ASN A 181 -22.28 -27.44 20.28
CA ASN A 181 -22.26 -28.79 20.76
C ASN A 181 -23.23 -29.04 21.92
N ALA A 182 -24.00 -28.04 22.35
CA ALA A 182 -24.90 -28.11 23.51
C ALA A 182 -24.21 -28.76 24.72
N PRO A 183 -23.13 -28.14 25.28
CA PRO A 183 -22.30 -28.80 26.27
C PRO A 183 -23.10 -29.18 27.50
N THR A 184 -22.82 -30.35 28.06
CA THR A 184 -23.45 -30.85 29.28
C THR A 184 -22.54 -30.68 30.49
N ASN A 185 -23.13 -30.29 31.61
CA ASN A 185 -22.44 -30.33 32.89
C ASN A 185 -22.42 -31.73 33.50
N ARG A 186 -21.71 -31.94 34.62
CA ARG A 186 -21.58 -33.23 35.29
C ARG A 186 -22.93 -33.84 35.78
N ASN A 187 -23.96 -33.04 35.85
CA ASN A 187 -25.33 -33.46 36.28
C ASN A 187 -26.30 -33.61 35.12
N ASN A 188 -25.81 -33.73 33.87
CA ASN A 188 -26.57 -33.85 32.64
C ASN A 188 -27.44 -32.61 32.28
N GLY A 189 -27.29 -31.50 32.98
CA GLY A 189 -27.83 -30.25 32.53
C GLY A 189 -27.07 -29.79 31.27
N HIS A 190 -27.74 -29.36 30.22
CA HIS A 190 -27.11 -28.86 29.00
C HIS A 190 -27.26 -27.36 28.89
N ILE A 191 -26.30 -26.72 28.20
CA ILE A 191 -26.40 -25.34 27.78
C ILE A 191 -27.06 -25.31 26.40
N GLU A 192 -28.07 -24.51 26.24
CA GLU A 192 -28.79 -24.38 24.97
C GLU A 192 -27.89 -23.64 23.93
N ARG A 193 -28.07 -24.05 22.68
CA ARG A 193 -27.48 -23.34 21.56
C ARG A 193 -28.09 -21.97 21.43
N SER A 194 -27.33 -21.00 20.99
CA SER A 194 -27.88 -19.72 20.61
C SER A 194 -27.26 -19.20 19.31
N TYR A 195 -28.03 -18.35 18.61
CA TYR A 195 -27.63 -17.80 17.32
C TYR A 195 -27.86 -16.30 17.33
N ASP A 196 -26.79 -15.54 17.13
CA ASP A 196 -26.86 -14.09 16.99
C ASP A 196 -26.93 -13.73 15.50
N LEU A 197 -27.94 -12.96 15.14
CA LEU A 197 -28.09 -12.32 13.83
C LEU A 197 -27.88 -10.83 14.02
N ALA A 198 -26.84 -10.28 13.40
CA ALA A 198 -26.44 -8.91 13.63
C ALA A 198 -26.32 -8.11 12.33
N LEU A 199 -26.77 -6.86 12.39
CA LEU A 199 -26.66 -5.85 11.35
C LEU A 199 -25.99 -4.61 11.92
N ALA A 200 -24.94 -4.10 11.26
CA ALA A 200 -24.35 -2.81 11.56
C ALA A 200 -24.57 -1.83 10.41
N LEU A 201 -24.94 -0.60 10.75
CA LEU A 201 -25.15 0.50 9.82
C LEU A 201 -24.18 1.63 10.16
N ARG A 202 -23.41 2.08 9.19
CA ARG A 202 -22.50 3.25 9.25
C ARG A 202 -23.01 4.32 8.28
N PRO A 203 -23.91 5.22 8.71
CA PRO A 203 -24.56 6.20 7.81
C PRO A 203 -23.57 7.11 7.06
N LEU A 204 -22.38 7.30 7.62
CA LEU A 204 -21.31 8.11 7.03
C LEU A 204 -20.26 7.28 6.27
N GLY A 205 -20.47 5.95 6.16
CA GLY A 205 -19.48 5.03 5.57
C GLY A 205 -18.24 4.80 6.45
N THR A 206 -18.20 5.38 7.64
CA THR A 206 -17.11 5.27 8.61
C THR A 206 -17.69 4.98 10.00
N ARG A 207 -16.85 4.58 10.95
CA ARG A 207 -17.23 4.32 12.34
C ARG A 207 -17.58 5.58 13.14
N ALA A 208 -17.54 6.78 12.53
CA ALA A 208 -17.86 8.04 13.21
C ALA A 208 -19.24 7.99 13.86
N VAL A 209 -20.24 7.39 13.21
CA VAL A 209 -21.53 7.03 13.78
C VAL A 209 -21.89 5.63 13.31
N GLU A 210 -22.20 4.76 14.24
CA GLU A 210 -22.56 3.38 13.97
C GLU A 210 -23.80 2.98 14.77
N LEU A 211 -24.70 2.29 14.11
CA LEU A 211 -25.91 1.73 14.69
C LEU A 211 -25.90 0.21 14.48
N GLY A 212 -26.02 -0.55 15.55
CA GLY A 212 -26.17 -2.00 15.49
C GLY A 212 -27.60 -2.42 15.84
N VAL A 213 -28.11 -3.42 15.14
CA VAL A 213 -29.35 -4.12 15.48
C VAL A 213 -29.04 -5.61 15.49
N GLU A 214 -29.25 -6.24 16.60
CA GLU A 214 -28.90 -7.64 16.81
C GLU A 214 -30.09 -8.38 17.40
N GLY A 215 -30.24 -9.65 17.06
CA GLY A 215 -31.24 -10.54 17.66
C GLY A 215 -30.58 -11.85 18.03
N LYS A 216 -30.57 -12.18 19.31
CA LYS A 216 -30.12 -13.48 19.80
C LYS A 216 -31.32 -14.44 19.89
N TYR A 217 -31.28 -15.50 19.10
CA TYR A 217 -32.22 -16.62 19.19
C TYR A 217 -31.62 -17.69 20.09
N VAL A 218 -32.37 -18.11 21.12
CA VAL A 218 -31.98 -19.20 22.03
C VAL A 218 -32.84 -20.42 21.73
N ASP A 219 -32.17 -21.54 21.39
CA ASP A 219 -32.77 -22.82 21.03
C ASP A 219 -33.06 -23.65 22.31
N ALA A 220 -33.92 -23.11 23.16
CA ALA A 220 -34.37 -23.75 24.37
C ALA A 220 -35.62 -24.61 24.12
N TYR A 221 -36.10 -25.36 25.16
CA TYR A 221 -37.36 -26.09 25.08
C TYR A 221 -38.58 -25.17 24.70
N ASP A 222 -38.54 -23.90 25.18
CA ASP A 222 -39.40 -22.82 24.73
C ASP A 222 -38.52 -21.76 24.08
N PRO A 223 -38.34 -21.76 22.75
CA PRO A 223 -37.39 -20.87 22.05
C PRO A 223 -37.77 -19.39 22.17
N TYR A 224 -36.79 -18.53 22.31
CA TYR A 224 -37.03 -17.09 22.48
C TYR A 224 -35.98 -16.21 21.80
N TRP A 225 -36.34 -14.93 21.59
CA TRP A 225 -35.45 -13.90 21.02
C TRP A 225 -35.13 -12.83 22.04
N ILE A 226 -33.88 -12.35 22.01
CA ILE A 226 -33.41 -11.19 22.73
C ILE A 226 -32.96 -10.13 21.74
N PRO A 227 -33.82 -9.16 21.41
CA PRO A 227 -33.42 -8.03 20.58
C PRO A 227 -32.45 -7.10 21.33
N ARG A 228 -31.46 -6.59 20.61
CA ARG A 228 -30.41 -5.72 21.12
C ARG A 228 -30.11 -4.63 20.11
N GLY A 229 -29.99 -3.37 20.56
CA GLY A 229 -29.54 -2.25 19.78
C GLY A 229 -28.22 -1.72 20.33
N THR A 230 -27.26 -1.39 19.46
CA THR A 230 -25.99 -0.77 19.85
C THR A 230 -25.81 0.57 19.14
N LEU A 231 -25.14 1.50 19.80
CA LEU A 231 -24.76 2.81 19.28
C LEU A 231 -23.27 3.05 19.55
N GLY A 232 -22.52 3.40 18.50
CA GLY A 232 -21.15 3.85 18.59
C GLY A 232 -20.97 5.25 17.99
N ILE A 233 -20.34 6.16 18.73
CA ILE A 233 -20.03 7.52 18.27
C ILE A 233 -18.57 7.81 18.53
N ASP A 234 -17.82 8.10 17.48
CA ASP A 234 -16.44 8.55 17.59
C ASP A 234 -16.40 10.05 17.90
N ILE A 235 -15.67 10.41 18.98
CA ILE A 235 -15.47 11.79 19.40
C ILE A 235 -14.02 12.17 19.09
N PRO A 236 -13.77 13.09 18.10
CA PRO A 236 -12.44 13.45 17.70
C PRO A 236 -11.55 13.91 18.85
N SER A 237 -10.31 13.43 18.89
CA SER A 237 -9.30 13.69 19.92
C SER A 237 -9.68 13.26 21.35
N VAL A 238 -10.69 12.41 21.47
CA VAL A 238 -11.13 11.87 22.77
C VAL A 238 -11.16 10.35 22.72
N GLY A 239 -11.96 9.78 21.79
CA GLY A 239 -12.16 8.34 21.71
C GLY A 239 -13.57 7.97 21.23
N ARG A 240 -14.24 7.03 21.90
CA ARG A 240 -15.52 6.48 21.45
C ARG A 240 -16.55 6.38 22.57
N LEU A 241 -17.75 6.92 22.34
CA LEU A 241 -18.92 6.67 23.15
C LEU A 241 -19.61 5.39 22.63
N ARG A 242 -19.95 4.47 23.51
CA ARG A 242 -20.70 3.26 23.22
C ARG A 242 -21.97 3.22 24.06
N GLY A 243 -23.05 2.77 23.45
CA GLY A 243 -24.33 2.55 24.12
C GLY A 243 -24.96 1.24 23.68
N GLU A 244 -25.73 0.63 24.53
CA GLU A 244 -26.49 -0.59 24.26
C GLU A 244 -27.85 -0.52 24.94
N PHE A 245 -28.83 -1.09 24.28
CA PHE A 245 -30.13 -1.37 24.86
C PHE A 245 -30.61 -2.75 24.41
N SER A 246 -30.99 -3.60 25.35
CA SER A 246 -31.57 -4.92 25.08
C SER A 246 -32.87 -5.13 25.84
N MET A 247 -33.71 -5.96 25.28
CA MET A 247 -35.01 -6.31 25.90
C MET A 247 -35.15 -7.82 25.85
N ALA A 248 -35.64 -8.38 26.97
CA ALA A 248 -36.04 -9.77 27.03
C ALA A 248 -37.46 -9.83 27.59
N ASP A 249 -38.35 -10.52 26.88
CA ASP A 249 -39.80 -10.66 27.25
C ASP A 249 -40.06 -12.14 27.58
N PRO A 250 -40.29 -12.47 28.84
CA PRO A 250 -40.53 -13.85 29.22
C PRO A 250 -41.86 -14.36 28.68
N SER A 251 -41.95 -15.65 28.35
CA SER A 251 -43.20 -16.26 27.95
C SER A 251 -44.25 -16.12 29.04
N SER A 252 -45.47 -15.77 28.67
CA SER A 252 -46.60 -15.55 29.57
C SER A 252 -46.97 -16.77 30.50
N SER A 253 -46.44 -17.96 30.18
CA SER A 253 -46.61 -19.17 30.97
C SER A 253 -45.76 -19.20 32.24
N ALA A 254 -44.72 -18.38 32.38
CA ALA A 254 -43.79 -18.39 33.53
C ALA A 254 -44.06 -17.33 34.60
N GLY A 255 -45.00 -16.42 34.43
CA GLY A 255 -45.31 -15.35 35.38
C GLY A 255 -44.18 -14.33 35.63
N ARG A 256 -43.23 -14.21 34.70
CA ARG A 256 -42.05 -13.33 34.78
C ARG A 256 -42.33 -12.00 34.09
N GLU A 257 -41.82 -10.91 34.64
CA GLU A 257 -41.94 -9.57 34.06
C GLU A 257 -40.93 -9.34 32.92
N ARG A 258 -41.26 -8.43 31.99
CA ARG A 258 -40.36 -7.95 30.96
C ARG A 258 -39.08 -7.40 31.57
N SER A 259 -37.95 -7.80 31.01
CA SER A 259 -36.66 -7.29 31.45
C SER A 259 -36.03 -6.45 30.36
N TRP A 260 -35.30 -5.43 30.77
CA TRP A 260 -34.51 -4.59 29.91
C TRP A 260 -33.16 -4.27 30.54
N LEU A 261 -32.19 -4.05 29.69
CA LEU A 261 -30.85 -3.61 30.08
C LEU A 261 -30.39 -2.47 29.16
N ALA A 262 -29.74 -1.50 29.74
CA ALA A 262 -29.04 -0.47 29.02
C ALA A 262 -27.63 -0.30 29.55
N SER A 263 -26.69 0.01 28.68
CA SER A 263 -25.34 0.38 29.07
C SER A 263 -24.87 1.62 28.34
N VAL A 264 -24.03 2.41 29.00
CA VAL A 264 -23.32 3.53 28.40
C VAL A 264 -21.87 3.47 28.86
N GLN A 265 -20.96 3.55 27.93
CA GLN A 265 -19.51 3.51 28.18
C GLN A 265 -18.81 4.60 27.37
N MET A 266 -17.89 5.32 28.00
CA MET A 266 -16.99 6.25 27.33
C MET A 266 -15.59 5.67 27.34
N ALA A 267 -15.02 5.49 26.15
CA ALA A 267 -13.65 5.06 25.93
C ALA A 267 -12.79 6.27 25.56
N PHE A 268 -11.74 6.53 26.32
CA PHE A 268 -10.72 7.54 26.06
C PHE A 268 -9.51 6.85 25.42
N ALA A 269 -9.14 7.27 24.24
CA ALA A 269 -8.00 6.72 23.51
C ALA A 269 -6.82 7.70 23.55
N LEU A 270 -5.70 7.26 24.08
CA LEU A 270 -4.44 8.00 24.12
C LEU A 270 -3.45 7.38 23.15
N ASN A 271 -3.27 8.02 22.02
CA ASN A 271 -2.31 7.57 21.02
C ASN A 271 -0.88 7.83 21.50
N GLN A 272 -0.08 6.78 21.45
CA GLN A 272 1.36 6.78 21.63
C GLN A 272 2.01 6.47 20.27
N LEU A 273 3.32 6.61 20.17
CA LEU A 273 4.05 6.22 18.97
C LEU A 273 3.88 4.73 18.63
N SER A 274 3.95 3.88 19.64
CA SER A 274 3.88 2.41 19.49
C SER A 274 2.47 1.85 19.49
N GLY A 275 1.42 2.71 19.52
CA GLY A 275 0.03 2.24 19.54
C GLY A 275 -0.91 3.12 20.36
N THR A 276 -1.95 2.54 20.94
CA THR A 276 -2.96 3.24 21.73
C THR A 276 -3.12 2.60 23.10
N LEU A 277 -3.20 3.44 24.14
CA LEU A 277 -3.78 3.11 25.43
C LEU A 277 -5.25 3.56 25.43
N GLU A 278 -6.20 2.62 25.53
CA GLU A 278 -7.61 2.93 25.73
C GLU A 278 -7.99 2.73 27.20
N LEU A 279 -8.66 3.69 27.76
CA LEU A 279 -9.26 3.63 29.10
C LEU A 279 -10.75 3.87 28.94
N ALA A 280 -11.57 2.89 29.28
CA ALA A 280 -13.01 3.02 29.17
C ALA A 280 -13.69 2.79 30.51
N ALA A 281 -14.70 3.60 30.78
CA ALA A 281 -15.54 3.44 31.95
C ALA A 281 -17.00 3.70 31.58
N GLY A 282 -17.90 2.99 32.23
CA GLY A 282 -19.32 3.10 32.00
C GLY A 282 -20.15 2.45 33.08
N THR A 283 -21.43 2.38 32.82
CA THR A 283 -22.41 1.77 33.71
C THR A 283 -23.38 0.91 32.92
N VAL A 284 -23.88 -0.13 33.58
CA VAL A 284 -24.99 -0.94 33.08
C VAL A 284 -26.15 -0.82 34.09
N PHE A 285 -27.37 -0.70 33.61
CA PHE A 285 -28.57 -0.53 34.44
C PHE A 285 -29.78 -1.16 33.77
N GLY A 286 -30.81 -1.41 34.52
CA GLY A 286 -32.06 -2.00 34.05
C GLY A 286 -32.57 -3.09 35.00
N ASN A 287 -33.87 -3.39 34.91
CA ASN A 287 -34.48 -4.42 35.74
C ASN A 287 -33.99 -5.85 35.39
N GLY A 288 -33.34 -6.03 34.26
CA GLY A 288 -32.69 -7.28 33.88
C GLY A 288 -31.53 -7.68 34.78
N LEU A 289 -30.94 -6.75 35.57
CA LEU A 289 -29.91 -7.05 36.56
C LEU A 289 -30.51 -7.65 37.88
N GLY A 290 -31.78 -7.47 38.10
CA GLY A 290 -32.51 -7.92 39.34
C GLY A 290 -33.47 -6.86 39.81
N THR A 291 -34.46 -7.25 40.62
CA THR A 291 -35.61 -6.40 40.98
C THR A 291 -35.27 -5.07 41.64
N ASP A 292 -34.16 -5.01 42.38
CA ASP A 292 -33.75 -3.78 43.11
C ASP A 292 -32.53 -3.07 42.50
N ALA A 293 -31.88 -3.67 41.50
CA ALA A 293 -30.68 -3.08 40.91
C ALA A 293 -31.00 -1.99 39.89
N SER A 294 -32.27 -1.83 39.48
CA SER A 294 -32.69 -0.81 38.50
C SER A 294 -32.65 0.63 39.04
N ASP A 295 -32.78 0.82 40.35
CA ASP A 295 -32.87 2.14 40.96
C ASP A 295 -31.50 2.81 41.21
N HIS A 296 -30.40 2.08 41.03
CA HIS A 296 -29.07 2.53 41.36
C HIS A 296 -28.20 2.72 40.12
N VAL A 297 -28.49 3.74 39.30
CA VAL A 297 -27.63 4.21 38.23
C VAL A 297 -26.27 4.64 38.82
N GLY A 298 -25.21 3.90 38.49
CA GLY A 298 -23.86 4.16 38.98
C GLY A 298 -23.34 3.18 40.05
N ALA A 299 -24.18 2.27 40.56
CA ALA A 299 -23.73 1.15 41.39
C ALA A 299 -23.07 0.02 40.52
N ASN A 300 -23.47 -0.09 39.26
CA ASN A 300 -22.95 -1.10 38.34
C ASN A 300 -21.92 -0.45 37.41
N ILE A 301 -20.65 -0.75 37.61
CA ILE A 301 -19.54 -0.15 36.88
C ILE A 301 -18.94 -1.17 35.93
N ILE A 302 -18.77 -0.78 34.67
CA ILE A 302 -18.01 -1.51 33.67
C ILE A 302 -16.77 -0.70 33.29
N THR A 303 -15.63 -1.34 33.20
CA THR A 303 -14.38 -0.68 32.82
C THR A 303 -13.53 -1.56 31.93
N ASP A 304 -12.82 -0.93 30.99
CA ASP A 304 -11.83 -1.58 30.13
C ASP A 304 -10.52 -0.80 30.14
N VAL A 305 -9.42 -1.53 30.08
CA VAL A 305 -8.10 -0.99 29.75
C VAL A 305 -7.54 -1.83 28.61
N ALA A 306 -7.18 -1.18 27.50
CA ALA A 306 -6.60 -1.88 26.35
C ALA A 306 -5.31 -1.21 25.86
N PHE A 307 -4.37 -2.05 25.48
CA PHE A 307 -3.17 -1.64 24.76
C PHE A 307 -3.22 -2.24 23.36
N ARG A 308 -3.07 -1.41 22.33
CA ARG A 308 -3.13 -1.81 20.91
C ARG A 308 -1.86 -1.43 20.19
N GLY A 309 -1.44 -2.29 19.26
CA GLY A 309 -0.33 -2.01 18.36
C GLY A 309 -0.68 -1.07 17.18
N SER A 310 -1.88 -0.48 17.16
CA SER A 310 -2.30 0.52 16.19
C SER A 310 -2.78 1.80 16.90
N ARG A 311 -2.70 2.94 16.19
CA ARG A 311 -3.20 4.23 16.68
C ARG A 311 -4.68 4.39 16.32
N GLU A 312 -5.50 4.78 17.30
CA GLU A 312 -6.92 5.04 17.09
C GLU A 312 -7.13 6.32 16.26
N PRO A 313 -8.03 6.28 15.24
CA PRO A 313 -8.28 7.44 14.39
C PRO A 313 -8.77 8.68 15.14
N THR A 314 -9.47 8.49 16.25
CA THR A 314 -10.05 9.54 17.09
C THR A 314 -9.33 9.72 18.42
N GLY A 315 -8.21 9.01 18.62
CA GLY A 315 -7.44 9.10 19.84
C GLY A 315 -6.75 10.47 20.01
N ALA A 316 -6.64 10.89 21.27
CA ALA A 316 -5.87 12.08 21.62
C ALA A 316 -4.38 11.85 21.35
N GLU A 317 -3.72 12.80 20.74
CA GLU A 317 -2.27 12.82 20.53
C GLU A 317 -1.66 13.93 21.41
N PRO A 318 -1.14 13.60 22.58
CA PRO A 318 -0.78 14.63 23.58
C PRO A 318 0.50 15.39 23.22
N MET A 319 1.37 14.83 22.37
CA MET A 319 2.68 15.40 22.07
C MET A 319 2.81 15.85 20.64
N VAL A 320 3.48 16.99 20.44
CA VAL A 320 4.06 17.39 19.16
C VAL A 320 5.47 16.82 19.07
N TYR A 321 5.80 16.21 17.94
CA TYR A 321 7.07 15.51 17.75
C TYR A 321 7.59 15.66 16.30
N GLY A 322 8.82 15.26 16.08
CA GLY A 322 9.40 15.13 14.75
C GLY A 322 9.56 13.66 14.33
N VAL A 323 9.66 13.43 13.04
CA VAL A 323 9.86 12.11 12.45
C VAL A 323 11.15 12.09 11.66
N ARG A 324 11.98 11.07 11.89
CA ARG A 324 13.20 10.81 11.14
C ARG A 324 12.94 9.75 10.09
N LEU A 325 13.29 10.07 8.85
CA LEU A 325 13.36 9.16 7.72
C LEU A 325 14.82 9.02 7.31
N ARG A 326 15.38 7.82 7.45
CA ARG A 326 16.76 7.52 7.09
C ARG A 326 16.80 6.70 5.82
N LEU A 327 17.56 7.17 4.81
CA LEU A 327 17.82 6.46 3.57
C LEU A 327 19.25 5.89 3.60
N GLU A 328 19.36 4.60 3.90
CA GLU A 328 20.63 3.86 3.94
C GLU A 328 20.94 3.21 2.59
N ASP A 329 19.91 2.83 1.85
CA ASP A 329 19.99 2.29 0.50
C ASP A 329 19.12 3.11 -0.46
N THR A 330 19.53 3.19 -1.72
CA THR A 330 18.72 3.81 -2.77
C THR A 330 17.50 2.94 -3.04
N PRO A 331 16.26 3.48 -2.84
CA PRO A 331 15.06 2.67 -2.97
C PRO A 331 14.84 2.22 -4.43
N ASP A 332 14.39 0.99 -4.61
CA ASP A 332 13.83 0.55 -5.87
C ASP A 332 12.49 1.25 -6.17
N VAL A 333 11.87 0.97 -7.30
CA VAL A 333 10.62 1.64 -7.73
C VAL A 333 9.51 1.52 -6.69
N ARG A 334 9.32 0.34 -6.09
CA ARG A 334 8.29 0.14 -5.05
C ARG A 334 8.65 0.82 -3.73
N GLY A 335 9.90 0.73 -3.33
CA GLY A 335 10.44 1.45 -2.17
C GLY A 335 10.29 2.97 -2.33
N HIS A 336 10.55 3.50 -3.53
CA HIS A 336 10.33 4.91 -3.86
C HIS A 336 8.85 5.30 -3.70
N VAL A 337 7.93 4.52 -4.26
CA VAL A 337 6.49 4.77 -4.12
C VAL A 337 6.05 4.67 -2.65
N ALA A 338 6.58 3.71 -1.90
CA ALA A 338 6.29 3.58 -0.47
C ALA A 338 6.78 4.80 0.31
N LEU A 339 7.98 5.31 0.00
CA LEU A 339 8.54 6.54 0.60
C LEU A 339 7.66 7.77 0.29
N LEU A 340 7.23 7.94 -0.96
CA LEU A 340 6.32 9.02 -1.35
C LEU A 340 5.02 8.95 -0.55
N ARG A 341 4.41 7.77 -0.45
CA ARG A 341 3.17 7.56 0.31
C ARG A 341 3.35 7.87 1.80
N LYS A 342 4.47 7.49 2.40
CA LYS A 342 4.82 7.87 3.79
C LYS A 342 4.88 9.38 3.95
N LEU A 343 5.57 10.10 3.05
CA LEU A 343 5.69 11.56 3.10
C LEU A 343 4.32 12.25 2.96
N TRP A 344 3.46 11.78 2.06
CA TRP A 344 2.10 12.32 1.89
C TRP A 344 1.24 12.03 3.11
N GLN A 345 1.30 10.82 3.66
CA GLN A 345 0.58 10.46 4.87
C GLN A 345 1.00 11.35 6.07
N ILE A 346 2.30 11.64 6.22
CA ILE A 346 2.79 12.57 7.23
C ILE A 346 2.22 13.98 7.00
N ALA A 347 2.22 14.44 5.74
CA ALA A 347 1.71 15.76 5.40
C ALA A 347 0.23 15.95 5.79
N GLU A 348 -0.59 14.94 5.53
CA GLU A 348 -2.04 15.02 5.55
C GLU A 348 -2.66 14.50 6.85
N ASN A 349 -2.17 13.36 7.33
CA ASN A 349 -2.83 12.62 8.39
C ASN A 349 -2.11 12.70 9.75
N GLU A 350 -0.97 13.41 9.82
CA GLU A 350 -0.18 13.51 11.05
C GLU A 350 -0.08 14.96 11.54
N PRO A 351 -1.15 15.52 12.15
CA PRO A 351 -1.17 16.92 12.56
C PRO A 351 -0.14 17.25 13.67
N ARG A 352 0.26 16.25 14.44
CA ARG A 352 1.23 16.41 15.54
C ARG A 352 2.69 16.27 15.10
N VAL A 353 2.97 15.83 13.89
CA VAL A 353 4.31 15.90 13.32
C VAL A 353 4.60 17.35 12.92
N ALA A 354 5.52 18.00 13.60
CA ALA A 354 5.93 19.38 13.31
C ALA A 354 7.08 19.43 12.32
N GLU A 355 7.95 18.43 12.34
CA GLU A 355 9.17 18.38 11.55
C GLU A 355 9.47 16.98 11.01
N VAL A 356 9.99 16.93 9.80
CA VAL A 356 10.54 15.73 9.18
C VAL A 356 12.05 15.92 9.04
N VAL A 357 12.82 15.03 9.64
CA VAL A 357 14.27 14.94 9.45
C VAL A 357 14.54 13.88 8.39
N LEU A 358 15.00 14.32 7.23
CA LEU A 358 15.41 13.44 6.14
C LEU A 358 16.94 13.29 6.18
N GLU A 359 17.39 12.09 6.55
CA GLU A 359 18.81 11.74 6.67
C GLU A 359 19.21 10.90 5.45
N LEU A 360 20.10 11.47 4.62
CA LEU A 360 20.57 10.84 3.38
C LEU A 360 22.00 10.29 3.57
N ARG A 361 22.11 8.96 3.59
CA ARG A 361 23.40 8.23 3.60
C ARG A 361 23.78 7.69 2.23
N THR A 362 22.84 7.74 1.29
CA THR A 362 22.99 7.28 -0.10
C THR A 362 22.23 8.22 -1.04
N ALA A 363 22.34 7.99 -2.34
CA ALA A 363 21.54 8.70 -3.35
C ALA A 363 20.03 8.48 -3.07
N PRO A 364 19.22 9.55 -3.06
CA PRO A 364 17.79 9.46 -2.66
C PRO A 364 16.91 8.70 -3.66
N ALA A 365 17.34 8.60 -4.91
CA ALA A 365 16.65 7.86 -5.97
C ALA A 365 17.60 7.63 -7.15
N ASN A 366 17.23 6.70 -8.05
CA ASN A 366 18.00 6.32 -9.22
C ASN A 366 17.83 7.27 -10.43
N SER A 367 16.93 8.25 -10.35
CA SER A 367 16.68 9.18 -11.46
C SER A 367 16.24 10.56 -10.98
N PHE A 368 16.51 11.58 -11.79
CA PHE A 368 16.04 12.93 -11.51
C PHE A 368 14.52 13.07 -11.54
N ALA A 369 13.81 12.27 -12.32
CA ALA A 369 12.34 12.26 -12.30
C ALA A 369 11.78 11.79 -10.94
N HIS A 370 12.35 10.75 -10.37
CA HIS A 370 12.02 10.30 -9.01
C HIS A 370 12.39 11.36 -7.96
N ILE A 371 13.51 12.04 -8.13
CA ILE A 371 13.90 13.12 -7.22
C ILE A 371 12.92 14.29 -7.33
N GLN A 372 12.39 14.58 -8.52
CA GLN A 372 11.33 15.60 -8.68
C GLN A 372 10.06 15.22 -7.92
N GLU A 373 9.68 13.94 -7.89
CA GLU A 373 8.56 13.46 -7.07
C GLU A 373 8.83 13.63 -5.56
N LEU A 374 10.04 13.30 -5.10
CA LEU A 374 10.44 13.53 -3.71
C LEU A 374 10.46 15.01 -3.36
N ARG A 375 10.96 15.85 -4.25
CA ARG A 375 10.93 17.33 -4.09
C ARG A 375 9.50 17.84 -3.96
N ASP A 376 8.59 17.37 -4.81
CA ASP A 376 7.15 17.72 -4.71
C ASP A 376 6.59 17.26 -3.34
N ALA A 377 6.96 16.08 -2.87
CA ALA A 377 6.55 15.60 -1.55
C ALA A 377 7.12 16.47 -0.40
N LEU A 378 8.37 16.93 -0.48
CA LEU A 378 8.93 17.86 0.53
C LEU A 378 8.23 19.24 0.49
N TRP A 379 7.91 19.76 -0.69
CA TRP A 379 7.12 20.96 -0.83
C TRP A 379 5.70 20.78 -0.29
N TYR A 380 5.11 19.61 -0.50
CA TYR A 380 3.79 19.27 0.01
C TYR A 380 3.78 19.19 1.55
N LEU A 381 4.79 18.60 2.18
CA LEU A 381 5.00 18.64 3.63
C LEU A 381 5.04 20.09 4.14
N ARG A 382 5.86 20.94 3.51
CA ARG A 382 6.03 22.36 3.89
C ARG A 382 4.74 23.16 3.72
N LYS A 383 3.99 22.92 2.63
CA LYS A 383 2.67 23.53 2.38
C LYS A 383 1.66 23.16 3.48
N ASN A 384 1.76 21.94 4.04
CA ASN A 384 0.95 21.48 5.16
C ASN A 384 1.54 21.84 6.54
N GLY A 385 2.41 22.84 6.60
CA GLY A 385 2.93 23.42 7.84
C GLY A 385 4.07 22.64 8.49
N LYS A 386 4.57 21.56 7.89
CA LYS A 386 5.69 20.79 8.41
C LYS A 386 7.02 21.47 8.08
N ARG A 387 7.99 21.41 8.99
CA ARG A 387 9.37 21.77 8.70
C ARG A 387 10.12 20.54 8.17
N VAL A 388 11.07 20.75 7.26
CA VAL A 388 11.89 19.67 6.72
C VAL A 388 13.36 20.04 6.96
N LEU A 389 14.04 19.22 7.73
CA LEU A 389 15.48 19.25 7.94
C LEU A 389 16.11 18.14 7.08
N CYS A 390 16.98 18.50 6.17
CA CYS A 390 17.73 17.54 5.37
C CYS A 390 19.16 17.43 5.91
N HIS A 391 19.62 16.22 6.20
CA HIS A 391 20.98 15.93 6.61
C HIS A 391 21.70 15.09 5.56
N LEU A 392 22.90 15.52 5.22
CA LEU A 392 23.80 14.93 4.23
C LEU A 392 25.06 14.43 4.91
N GLU A 393 25.54 13.24 4.54
CA GLU A 393 26.87 12.78 4.93
C GLU A 393 27.89 13.18 3.85
N ASP A 394 27.99 12.40 2.78
CA ASP A 394 28.78 12.69 1.60
C ASP A 394 27.83 12.62 0.39
N ALA A 395 27.54 13.74 -0.23
CA ALA A 395 26.38 13.88 -1.11
C ALA A 395 26.77 14.21 -2.55
N ASP A 396 25.92 13.83 -3.47
CA ASP A 396 25.99 14.10 -4.90
C ASP A 396 25.07 15.27 -5.32
N GLY A 397 24.99 15.53 -6.61
CA GLY A 397 24.12 16.53 -7.17
C GLY A 397 22.63 16.21 -6.97
N ALA A 398 22.27 14.93 -7.01
CA ALA A 398 20.90 14.46 -6.80
C ALA A 398 20.40 14.76 -5.38
N SER A 399 21.24 14.47 -4.38
CA SER A 399 20.98 14.77 -2.97
C SER A 399 20.87 16.28 -2.72
N LEU A 400 21.76 17.10 -3.30
CA LEU A 400 21.66 18.56 -3.24
C LEU A 400 20.33 19.06 -3.87
N TYR A 401 19.98 18.53 -5.03
CA TYR A 401 18.75 18.90 -5.73
C TYR A 401 17.51 18.60 -4.88
N LEU A 402 17.42 17.41 -4.28
CA LEU A 402 16.34 17.05 -3.35
C LEU A 402 16.32 18.00 -2.15
N CYS A 403 17.44 18.10 -1.43
CA CYS A 403 17.50 18.83 -0.16
C CYS A 403 17.32 20.34 -0.35
N SER A 404 17.55 20.88 -1.55
CA SER A 404 17.24 22.29 -1.83
C SER A 404 15.74 22.62 -1.67
N ALA A 405 14.84 21.63 -1.64
CA ALA A 405 13.43 21.81 -1.33
C ALA A 405 13.13 21.82 0.19
N ALA A 406 14.11 21.43 1.02
CA ALA A 406 13.96 21.41 2.48
C ALA A 406 13.92 22.81 3.10
N SER A 407 13.55 22.90 4.37
CA SER A 407 13.59 24.14 5.15
C SER A 407 15.01 24.50 5.59
N LYS A 408 15.86 23.49 5.79
CA LYS A 408 17.27 23.61 6.21
C LYS A 408 18.07 22.40 5.71
N ILE A 409 19.30 22.65 5.31
CA ILE A 409 20.25 21.62 4.89
C ILE A 409 21.45 21.64 5.81
N LEU A 410 21.72 20.52 6.45
CA LEU A 410 22.93 20.30 7.26
C LEU A 410 23.78 19.22 6.60
N ILE A 411 25.09 19.31 6.78
CA ILE A 411 26.04 18.33 6.27
C ILE A 411 26.98 17.87 7.38
N ASN A 412 27.39 16.62 7.35
CA ASN A 412 28.42 16.11 8.24
C ASN A 412 29.70 16.93 8.07
N PRO A 413 30.34 17.38 9.15
CA PRO A 413 31.57 18.21 9.07
C PRO A 413 32.71 17.55 8.27
N ALA A 414 32.81 16.22 8.27
CA ALA A 414 33.79 15.44 7.52
C ALA A 414 33.38 15.09 6.09
N GLY A 415 32.10 15.36 5.75
CA GLY A 415 31.54 15.06 4.43
C GLY A 415 31.83 16.13 3.38
N GLY A 416 31.11 16.05 2.27
CA GLY A 416 31.23 16.98 1.16
C GLY A 416 30.12 16.85 0.13
N LEU A 417 30.13 17.77 -0.85
CA LEU A 417 29.34 17.66 -2.07
C LEU A 417 30.25 17.20 -3.21
N ARG A 418 30.13 15.94 -3.62
CA ARG A 418 30.89 15.31 -4.69
C ARG A 418 30.34 15.67 -6.07
N PHE A 419 30.13 16.96 -6.31
CA PHE A 419 29.40 17.46 -7.44
C PHE A 419 30.06 18.74 -7.99
N ALA A 420 30.25 18.78 -9.32
CA ALA A 420 30.80 19.95 -10.05
C ALA A 420 30.03 20.24 -11.35
N GLY A 421 28.88 19.62 -11.54
CA GLY A 421 28.03 19.70 -12.72
C GLY A 421 27.53 18.33 -13.15
N LEU A 422 26.51 18.32 -14.00
CA LEU A 422 25.90 17.06 -14.49
C LEU A 422 26.75 16.47 -15.61
N LYS A 423 26.79 15.17 -15.67
CA LYS A 423 27.47 14.40 -16.76
C LYS A 423 26.59 13.22 -17.15
N THR A 424 26.82 12.72 -18.37
CA THR A 424 26.25 11.45 -18.85
C THR A 424 27.33 10.68 -19.61
N ARG A 425 27.26 9.37 -19.58
CA ARG A 425 28.23 8.47 -20.19
C ARG A 425 27.52 7.41 -21.02
N TYR A 426 28.08 7.16 -22.21
CA TYR A 426 27.58 6.13 -23.12
C TYR A 426 28.70 5.19 -23.52
N PHE A 427 28.39 3.89 -23.57
CA PHE A 427 29.35 2.87 -23.95
C PHE A 427 29.15 2.48 -25.42
N TYR A 428 30.26 2.28 -26.12
CA TYR A 428 30.29 1.79 -27.50
C TYR A 428 31.20 0.58 -27.55
N ILE A 429 30.71 -0.55 -28.03
CA ILE A 429 31.43 -1.83 -27.96
C ILE A 429 31.73 -2.41 -29.35
N LYS A 430 31.48 -1.65 -30.43
CA LYS A 430 31.77 -2.12 -31.80
C LYS A 430 33.18 -2.67 -31.96
N SER A 431 34.21 -1.89 -31.59
CA SER A 431 35.61 -2.35 -31.67
C SER A 431 35.91 -3.59 -30.83
N LEU A 432 35.21 -3.82 -29.71
CA LEU A 432 35.30 -5.05 -28.93
C LEU A 432 34.69 -6.21 -29.70
N LEU A 433 33.47 -6.04 -30.27
CA LEU A 433 32.81 -7.06 -31.06
C LEU A 433 33.63 -7.45 -32.30
N ASP A 434 34.17 -6.46 -33.00
CA ASP A 434 35.06 -6.71 -34.17
C ASP A 434 36.29 -7.55 -33.81
N LYS A 435 36.94 -7.25 -32.66
CA LYS A 435 38.08 -8.05 -32.15
C LYS A 435 37.67 -9.48 -31.83
N LEU A 436 36.49 -9.68 -31.29
CA LEU A 436 35.94 -11.02 -31.02
C LEU A 436 35.51 -11.75 -32.29
N GLY A 437 35.26 -11.07 -33.40
CA GLY A 437 34.70 -11.64 -34.63
C GLY A 437 33.18 -11.74 -34.55
N ILE A 438 32.54 -10.81 -33.88
CA ILE A 438 31.10 -10.67 -33.78
C ILE A 438 30.71 -9.46 -34.63
N LYS A 439 29.75 -9.64 -35.54
CA LYS A 439 29.23 -8.55 -36.38
C LYS A 439 27.78 -8.26 -35.99
N ALA A 440 27.51 -7.05 -35.54
CA ALA A 440 26.17 -6.57 -35.27
C ALA A 440 25.53 -6.05 -36.56
N ASP A 441 24.42 -6.66 -36.95
CA ASP A 441 23.69 -6.34 -38.20
C ASP A 441 22.25 -5.94 -37.84
N PHE A 442 21.96 -4.62 -37.88
CA PHE A 442 20.70 -4.04 -37.48
C PHE A 442 20.08 -3.15 -38.56
N VAL A 443 18.78 -3.31 -38.74
CA VAL A 443 17.93 -2.39 -39.50
C VAL A 443 17.18 -1.53 -38.50
N ARG A 444 17.16 -0.22 -38.70
CA ARG A 444 16.41 0.74 -37.86
C ARG A 444 15.58 1.71 -38.67
N ILE A 445 14.45 2.13 -38.16
CA ILE A 445 13.66 3.25 -38.68
C ILE A 445 13.63 4.37 -37.65
N GLY A 446 13.89 5.56 -38.15
CA GLY A 446 14.01 6.78 -37.37
C GLY A 446 15.47 7.27 -37.28
N ALA A 447 15.71 8.50 -37.74
CA ALA A 447 17.03 9.12 -37.74
C ALA A 447 17.64 9.22 -36.34
N HIS A 448 16.77 9.37 -35.33
CA HIS A 448 17.12 9.51 -33.91
C HIS A 448 17.15 8.18 -33.13
N LYS A 449 16.85 7.02 -33.75
CA LYS A 449 16.87 5.73 -33.05
C LYS A 449 18.30 5.24 -32.87
N SER A 450 18.95 5.68 -31.81
CA SER A 450 20.39 5.50 -31.56
C SER A 450 20.76 4.22 -30.79
N ALA A 451 19.79 3.49 -30.23
CA ALA A 451 20.07 2.29 -29.43
C ALA A 451 21.00 1.25 -30.10
N PRO A 452 20.92 0.95 -31.43
CA PRO A 452 21.86 0.05 -32.08
C PRO A 452 23.28 0.61 -32.21
N GLU A 453 23.49 1.93 -32.05
CA GLU A 453 24.80 2.54 -32.26
C GLU A 453 25.83 2.03 -31.25
N MET A 454 25.44 1.65 -30.05
CA MET A 454 26.27 1.00 -29.04
C MET A 454 27.05 -0.19 -29.63
N PHE A 455 26.42 -0.97 -30.52
CA PHE A 455 26.98 -2.18 -31.12
C PHE A 455 27.62 -1.94 -32.50
N THR A 456 27.20 -0.88 -33.20
CA THR A 456 27.56 -0.68 -34.61
C THR A 456 28.52 0.50 -34.83
N ARG A 457 28.86 1.26 -33.79
CA ARG A 457 29.71 2.43 -33.83
C ARG A 457 30.69 2.47 -32.66
N ASP A 458 31.72 3.29 -32.77
CA ASP A 458 32.68 3.58 -31.70
C ASP A 458 32.41 4.93 -31.01
N SER A 459 31.42 5.67 -31.51
CA SER A 459 30.94 6.94 -30.93
C SER A 459 29.56 7.28 -31.46
N SER A 460 28.85 8.21 -30.81
CA SER A 460 27.55 8.72 -31.28
C SER A 460 27.64 9.22 -32.72
N SER A 461 26.58 8.96 -33.50
CA SER A 461 26.33 9.74 -34.72
C SER A 461 26.13 11.21 -34.38
N GLU A 462 26.21 12.10 -35.37
CA GLU A 462 25.97 13.54 -35.16
C GLU A 462 24.58 13.81 -34.59
N VAL A 463 23.57 13.22 -35.18
CA VAL A 463 22.16 13.32 -34.71
C VAL A 463 22.00 12.82 -33.27
N ALA A 464 22.53 11.64 -32.96
CA ALA A 464 22.45 11.10 -31.58
C ALA A 464 23.25 11.95 -30.58
N ARG A 465 24.37 12.56 -31.01
CA ARG A 465 25.16 13.48 -30.18
C ARG A 465 24.34 14.73 -29.81
N GLU A 466 23.70 15.32 -30.78
CA GLU A 466 22.83 16.50 -30.57
C GLU A 466 21.70 16.19 -29.60
N ASP A 467 21.00 15.06 -29.76
CA ASP A 467 19.91 14.63 -28.87
C ASP A 467 20.43 14.43 -27.44
N LYS A 468 21.60 13.80 -27.26
CA LYS A 468 22.21 13.57 -25.95
C LYS A 468 22.65 14.87 -25.26
N ILE A 469 23.15 15.82 -26.03
CA ILE A 469 23.50 17.15 -25.53
C ILE A 469 22.23 17.93 -25.15
N ASP A 470 21.19 17.94 -25.98
CA ASP A 470 19.92 18.59 -25.68
C ASP A 470 19.33 18.04 -24.38
N LEU A 471 19.27 16.70 -24.27
CA LEU A 471 18.78 16.04 -23.06
C LEU A 471 19.56 16.50 -21.80
N LEU A 472 20.90 16.46 -21.84
CA LEU A 472 21.72 16.89 -20.71
C LEU A 472 21.51 18.37 -20.34
N GLN A 473 21.32 19.24 -21.33
CA GLN A 473 21.01 20.66 -21.13
C GLN A 473 19.64 20.85 -20.47
N GLN A 474 18.62 20.04 -20.80
CA GLN A 474 17.33 20.06 -20.13
C GLN A 474 17.46 19.67 -18.65
N PHE A 475 18.23 18.63 -18.38
CA PHE A 475 18.49 18.20 -16.98
C PHE A 475 19.22 19.31 -16.20
N GLU A 476 20.24 19.91 -16.78
CA GLU A 476 20.98 21.04 -16.15
C GLU A 476 20.07 22.24 -15.87
N ARG A 477 19.22 22.60 -16.84
CA ARG A 477 18.28 23.71 -16.70
C ARG A 477 17.35 23.50 -15.49
N HIS A 478 16.72 22.31 -15.38
CA HIS A 478 15.83 21.98 -14.26
C HIS A 478 16.58 21.90 -12.93
N PHE A 479 17.76 21.30 -12.93
CA PHE A 479 18.61 21.21 -11.76
C PHE A 479 18.95 22.61 -11.22
N VAL A 480 19.48 23.47 -12.07
CA VAL A 480 19.85 24.83 -11.67
C VAL A 480 18.64 25.63 -11.22
N ALA A 481 17.53 25.57 -11.95
CA ALA A 481 16.29 26.25 -11.56
C ALA A 481 15.79 25.80 -10.19
N GLY A 482 15.77 24.49 -9.94
CA GLY A 482 15.30 23.92 -8.69
C GLY A 482 16.19 24.24 -7.49
N VAL A 483 17.52 24.14 -7.63
CA VAL A 483 18.45 24.49 -6.56
C VAL A 483 18.46 26.00 -6.32
N ALA A 484 18.48 26.82 -7.38
CA ALA A 484 18.41 28.27 -7.29
C ALA A 484 17.19 28.74 -6.51
N ALA A 485 16.00 28.25 -6.88
CA ALA A 485 14.76 28.58 -6.18
C ALA A 485 14.77 28.14 -4.72
N GLY A 486 15.27 26.93 -4.43
CA GLY A 486 15.32 26.39 -3.08
C GLY A 486 16.35 27.08 -2.17
N ARG A 487 17.45 27.55 -2.73
CA ARG A 487 18.55 28.22 -2.00
C ARG A 487 18.48 29.74 -2.02
N GLY A 488 17.58 30.33 -2.82
CA GLY A 488 17.53 31.79 -3.02
C GLY A 488 18.78 32.34 -3.69
N ILE A 489 19.39 31.58 -4.61
CA ILE A 489 20.62 31.95 -5.33
C ILE A 489 20.22 32.24 -6.77
N ASP A 490 20.79 33.32 -7.36
CA ASP A 490 20.62 33.58 -8.77
C ASP A 490 21.17 32.41 -9.63
N PRO A 491 20.44 31.95 -10.68
CA PRO A 491 20.84 30.80 -11.50
C PRO A 491 22.23 30.91 -12.14
N LYS A 492 22.65 32.08 -12.59
CA LYS A 492 23.97 32.29 -13.16
C LYS A 492 25.05 32.14 -12.09
N THR A 493 24.85 32.80 -10.95
CA THR A 493 25.73 32.70 -9.78
C THR A 493 25.82 31.26 -9.27
N LEU A 494 24.71 30.50 -9.30
CA LEU A 494 24.71 29.10 -8.90
C LEU A 494 25.58 28.26 -9.82
N ARG A 495 25.50 28.41 -11.15
CA ARG A 495 26.36 27.74 -12.11
C ARG A 495 27.83 27.98 -11.84
N GLU A 496 28.18 29.26 -11.64
CA GLU A 496 29.58 29.67 -11.35
C GLU A 496 30.10 29.07 -10.05
N ARG A 497 29.21 28.89 -9.05
CA ARG A 497 29.58 28.24 -7.79
C ARG A 497 29.75 26.74 -7.99
N ILE A 498 28.78 26.05 -8.60
CA ILE A 498 28.81 24.61 -8.83
C ILE A 498 30.09 24.19 -9.63
N ALA A 499 30.47 24.97 -10.64
CA ALA A 499 31.65 24.71 -11.45
C ALA A 499 32.98 24.71 -10.64
N LYS A 500 32.96 25.20 -9.40
CA LYS A 500 34.13 25.15 -8.48
C LYS A 500 34.21 23.87 -7.65
N GLY A 501 33.19 23.00 -7.74
CA GLY A 501 33.20 21.72 -7.04
C GLY A 501 34.27 20.73 -7.54
N PRO A 502 34.35 19.54 -6.91
CA PRO A 502 33.64 19.10 -5.71
C PRO A 502 34.06 19.87 -4.46
N PHE A 503 33.17 19.88 -3.44
CA PHE A 503 33.32 20.67 -2.23
C PHE A 503 33.48 19.81 -1.00
N ILE A 504 34.37 20.20 -0.08
CA ILE A 504 34.32 19.77 1.32
C ILE A 504 33.16 20.52 2.02
N ALA A 505 32.71 20.02 3.16
CA ALA A 505 31.56 20.59 3.91
C ALA A 505 31.68 22.11 4.14
N LYS A 506 32.86 22.60 4.54
CA LYS A 506 33.16 24.03 4.77
C LYS A 506 32.99 24.87 3.51
N GLU A 507 33.46 24.39 2.38
CA GLU A 507 33.34 25.06 1.07
C GLU A 507 31.88 25.08 0.60
N ALA A 508 31.13 23.96 0.74
CA ALA A 508 29.72 23.86 0.42
C ALA A 508 28.90 24.90 1.18
N LYS A 509 29.18 25.10 2.48
CA LYS A 509 28.58 26.15 3.29
C LYS A 509 28.96 27.54 2.82
N SER A 510 30.22 27.79 2.55
CA SER A 510 30.67 29.09 2.04
C SER A 510 30.07 29.43 0.69
N ALA A 511 29.81 28.43 -0.15
CA ALA A 511 29.10 28.57 -1.41
C ALA A 511 27.59 28.75 -1.26
N GLY A 512 27.03 28.66 -0.04
CA GLY A 512 25.60 28.79 0.25
C GLY A 512 24.78 27.58 -0.19
N LEU A 513 25.42 26.45 -0.50
CA LEU A 513 24.75 25.23 -0.94
C LEU A 513 24.14 24.47 0.26
N VAL A 514 24.73 24.59 1.45
CA VAL A 514 24.22 24.07 2.71
C VAL A 514 24.20 25.16 3.79
N ASP A 515 23.38 24.96 4.83
CA ASP A 515 23.16 25.97 5.89
C ASP A 515 24.13 25.84 7.07
N GLY A 516 24.61 24.62 7.32
CA GLY A 516 25.47 24.38 8.46
C GLY A 516 26.00 22.96 8.53
N PHE A 517 26.59 22.65 9.67
CA PHE A 517 27.13 21.33 10.00
C PHE A 517 26.34 20.69 11.12
N ALA A 518 26.24 19.38 11.12
CA ALA A 518 25.78 18.59 12.24
C ALA A 518 26.32 17.15 12.11
N PHE A 519 26.63 16.55 13.25
CA PHE A 519 26.72 15.10 13.38
C PHE A 519 25.33 14.51 13.60
N ASP A 520 25.15 13.20 13.43
CA ASP A 520 23.89 12.50 13.55
C ASP A 520 23.25 12.69 14.94
N ASP A 521 24.05 12.64 15.99
CA ASP A 521 23.61 12.82 17.38
C ASP A 521 23.16 14.25 17.71
N GLU A 522 23.53 15.24 16.89
CA GLU A 522 23.13 16.63 17.04
C GLU A 522 21.79 16.94 16.34
N LEU A 523 21.27 16.05 15.51
CA LEU A 523 20.10 16.33 14.64
C LEU A 523 18.85 16.67 15.45
N ASP A 524 18.61 15.99 16.56
CA ASP A 524 17.47 16.26 17.44
C ASP A 524 17.50 17.70 18.00
N ALA A 525 18.67 18.15 18.38
CA ALA A 525 18.87 19.52 18.86
C ALA A 525 18.73 20.57 17.76
N GLN A 526 19.13 20.23 16.53
CA GLN A 526 19.00 21.12 15.37
C GLN A 526 17.54 21.22 14.91
N ALA A 527 16.80 20.13 14.94
CA ALA A 527 15.38 20.08 14.64
C ALA A 527 14.58 20.99 15.59
N GLY A 528 14.77 20.83 16.90
CA GLY A 528 14.13 21.71 17.89
C GLY A 528 14.37 23.20 17.64
N LYS A 529 15.57 23.59 17.14
CA LYS A 529 15.87 24.99 16.76
C LYS A 529 15.05 25.45 15.54
N LEU A 530 14.75 24.56 14.62
CA LEU A 530 14.02 24.90 13.39
C LEU A 530 12.55 25.22 13.66
N VAL A 531 11.93 24.53 14.62
CA VAL A 531 10.54 24.80 15.03
C VAL A 531 10.42 25.83 16.17
N GLY A 532 11.52 26.16 16.85
CA GLY A 532 11.56 27.18 17.89
C GLY A 532 11.22 26.68 19.31
N TYR A 533 11.13 25.37 19.52
CA TYR A 533 10.91 24.71 20.81
C TYR A 533 11.57 23.33 20.84
N PRO A 534 11.88 22.79 22.02
CA PRO A 534 12.43 21.44 22.14
C PRO A 534 11.49 20.41 21.50
N LEU A 535 12.01 19.59 20.59
CA LEU A 535 11.23 18.61 19.86
C LEU A 535 11.90 17.25 20.01
N LYS A 536 11.12 16.24 20.34
CA LYS A 536 11.58 14.86 20.33
C LYS A 536 11.41 14.28 18.94
N ILE A 537 12.47 13.68 18.41
CA ILE A 537 12.47 13.04 17.10
C ILE A 537 12.36 11.52 17.28
N PHE A 538 11.57 10.89 16.45
CA PHE A 538 11.38 9.44 16.44
C PHE A 538 11.60 8.90 15.05
N ASP A 539 12.18 7.72 14.96
CA ASP A 539 12.30 7.03 13.67
C ASP A 539 10.91 6.65 13.14
N GLU A 540 10.70 6.86 11.84
CA GLU A 540 9.40 6.61 11.19
C GLU A 540 8.94 5.17 11.38
N ASP A 541 9.85 4.21 11.29
CA ASP A 541 9.55 2.78 11.43
C ASP A 541 9.12 2.38 12.86
N SER A 542 9.35 3.26 13.86
CA SER A 542 8.88 3.05 15.23
C SER A 542 7.43 3.46 15.45
N ARG A 543 6.79 4.11 14.47
CA ARG A 543 5.40 4.54 14.57
C ARG A 543 4.41 3.43 14.26
N ALA A 544 3.47 3.22 15.16
CA ALA A 544 2.37 2.31 14.91
C ALA A 544 1.45 2.82 13.77
N PRO A 545 0.90 1.94 12.94
CA PRO A 545 -0.06 2.31 11.91
C PRO A 545 -1.35 2.85 12.54
N ARG A 546 -2.13 3.62 11.80
CA ARG A 546 -3.50 3.99 12.20
C ARG A 546 -4.48 2.87 11.87
N ALA A 547 -5.40 2.62 12.77
CA ALA A 547 -6.51 1.71 12.52
C ALA A 547 -7.43 2.26 11.42
N PRO A 548 -8.04 1.41 10.59
CA PRO A 548 -8.98 1.83 9.55
C PRO A 548 -10.24 2.47 10.16
N ARG A 549 -10.89 3.36 9.39
CA ARG A 549 -12.13 4.02 9.79
C ARG A 549 -13.38 3.39 9.20
N ASP A 550 -13.22 2.66 8.13
CA ASP A 550 -14.31 2.03 7.38
C ASP A 550 -14.22 0.48 7.43
N PHE A 551 -15.10 -0.20 6.72
CA PHE A 551 -15.09 -1.66 6.62
C PHE A 551 -14.12 -2.20 5.57
N GLY A 552 -13.33 -1.36 4.90
CA GLY A 552 -12.43 -1.77 3.82
C GLY A 552 -13.16 -2.26 2.54
N ALA A 553 -14.49 -2.09 2.47
CA ALA A 553 -15.31 -2.56 1.36
C ALA A 553 -15.49 -1.52 0.25
N GLY A 554 -14.84 -0.36 0.36
CA GLY A 554 -14.90 0.73 -0.62
C GLY A 554 -14.21 0.38 -1.94
N LYS A 555 -14.55 1.13 -2.99
CA LYS A 555 -13.81 1.04 -4.24
C LYS A 555 -12.35 1.47 -4.04
N ARG A 556 -11.45 0.85 -4.79
CA ARG A 556 -9.98 0.99 -4.69
C ARG A 556 -9.38 1.46 -6.00
N ILE A 557 -8.14 1.90 -5.95
CA ILE A 557 -7.31 2.11 -7.14
C ILE A 557 -6.47 0.87 -7.35
N GLY A 558 -6.47 0.33 -8.59
CA GLY A 558 -5.49 -0.68 -8.99
C GLY A 558 -4.22 0.03 -9.48
N MET A 559 -3.05 -0.36 -8.99
CA MET A 559 -1.77 0.15 -9.50
C MET A 559 -0.96 -1.00 -10.08
N VAL A 560 -0.52 -0.85 -11.34
CA VAL A 560 0.31 -1.84 -12.04
C VAL A 560 1.69 -1.25 -12.27
N TYR A 561 2.72 -1.95 -11.82
CA TYR A 561 4.11 -1.59 -12.08
C TYR A 561 4.59 -2.27 -13.36
N VAL A 562 5.10 -1.45 -14.29
CA VAL A 562 5.81 -1.89 -15.49
C VAL A 562 7.27 -1.46 -15.29
N ASP A 563 8.03 -2.25 -14.54
CA ASP A 563 9.37 -1.92 -14.05
C ASP A 563 10.44 -2.87 -14.63
N GLY A 564 11.20 -2.39 -15.61
CA GLY A 564 12.27 -3.12 -16.30
C GLY A 564 12.04 -3.28 -17.81
N ASP A 565 12.96 -3.99 -18.48
CA ASP A 565 12.88 -4.24 -19.93
C ASP A 565 11.74 -5.20 -20.29
N MET A 566 11.00 -4.86 -21.33
CA MET A 566 9.83 -5.60 -21.75
C MET A 566 10.20 -6.83 -22.57
N VAL A 567 9.76 -8.01 -22.14
CA VAL A 567 10.02 -9.29 -22.79
C VAL A 567 8.72 -10.07 -23.04
N ASP A 568 8.75 -10.97 -24.01
CA ASP A 568 7.64 -11.87 -24.23
C ASP A 568 7.54 -12.90 -23.09
N GLY A 569 6.31 -13.32 -22.76
CA GLY A 569 6.08 -14.31 -21.72
C GLY A 569 5.87 -13.77 -20.32
N ARG A 570 6.46 -14.40 -19.33
CA ARG A 570 6.33 -14.05 -17.89
C ARG A 570 7.49 -13.20 -17.42
N SER A 571 7.23 -12.32 -16.43
CA SER A 571 8.27 -11.51 -15.80
C SER A 571 9.32 -12.38 -15.14
N GLN A 572 10.57 -11.92 -15.20
CA GLN A 572 11.74 -12.60 -14.65
C GLN A 572 12.65 -11.59 -13.95
N HIS A 573 13.44 -12.07 -13.01
CA HIS A 573 14.49 -11.29 -12.35
C HIS A 573 15.80 -12.03 -12.49
N ILE A 574 16.84 -11.30 -12.93
CA ILE A 574 18.22 -11.82 -13.05
C ILE A 574 19.04 -11.29 -11.89
N PRO A 575 19.18 -12.04 -10.78
CA PRO A 575 19.74 -11.52 -9.52
C PRO A 575 21.20 -11.06 -9.64
N LEU A 576 22.00 -11.76 -10.47
CA LEU A 576 23.43 -11.53 -10.62
C LEU A 576 23.78 -10.11 -11.07
N VAL A 577 22.94 -9.53 -11.93
CA VAL A 577 23.13 -8.16 -12.46
C VAL A 577 22.01 -7.20 -12.00
N GLY A 578 21.06 -7.67 -11.19
CA GLY A 578 19.96 -6.88 -10.69
C GLY A 578 18.99 -6.40 -11.77
N VAL A 579 18.89 -7.11 -12.92
CA VAL A 579 18.04 -6.74 -14.04
C VAL A 579 16.64 -7.34 -13.85
N ARG A 580 15.63 -6.49 -13.95
CA ARG A 580 14.21 -6.88 -13.97
C ARG A 580 13.72 -6.94 -15.41
N LEU A 581 13.02 -8.02 -15.75
CA LEU A 581 12.41 -8.24 -17.04
C LEU A 581 10.90 -8.30 -16.89
N VAL A 582 10.20 -7.43 -17.57
CA VAL A 582 8.74 -7.28 -17.53
C VAL A 582 8.11 -8.14 -18.61
N GLY A 583 7.51 -9.27 -18.20
CA GLY A 583 6.82 -10.18 -19.12
C GLY A 583 5.45 -9.68 -19.53
N SER A 584 5.18 -9.74 -20.84
CA SER A 584 3.93 -9.30 -21.45
C SER A 584 2.69 -9.91 -20.77
N TYR A 585 2.69 -11.22 -20.51
CA TYR A 585 1.56 -11.90 -19.90
C TYR A 585 1.39 -11.57 -18.43
N THR A 586 2.48 -11.34 -17.69
CA THR A 586 2.37 -10.93 -16.26
C THR A 586 1.63 -9.60 -16.13
N ILE A 587 1.98 -8.63 -16.96
CA ILE A 587 1.35 -7.30 -16.93
C ILE A 587 -0.06 -7.35 -17.53
N ALA A 588 -0.24 -8.05 -18.64
CA ALA A 588 -1.55 -8.22 -19.27
C ALA A 588 -2.58 -8.85 -18.32
N ASP A 589 -2.19 -9.92 -17.60
CA ASP A 589 -3.04 -10.59 -16.61
C ASP A 589 -3.34 -9.67 -15.43
N SER A 590 -2.35 -8.90 -14.94
CA SER A 590 -2.54 -7.91 -13.87
C SER A 590 -3.55 -6.83 -14.26
N ILE A 591 -3.44 -6.27 -15.45
CA ILE A 591 -4.38 -5.26 -15.96
C ILE A 591 -5.78 -5.88 -16.14
N LYS A 592 -5.87 -7.09 -16.68
CA LYS A 592 -7.12 -7.82 -16.84
C LYS A 592 -7.79 -8.09 -15.50
N GLN A 593 -7.04 -8.54 -14.49
CA GLN A 593 -7.54 -8.77 -13.14
C GLN A 593 -8.17 -7.49 -12.56
N LEU A 594 -7.49 -6.36 -12.67
CA LEU A 594 -8.01 -5.08 -12.18
C LEU A 594 -9.23 -4.59 -12.98
N ARG A 595 -9.28 -4.85 -14.28
CA ARG A 595 -10.44 -4.54 -15.12
C ARG A 595 -11.68 -5.33 -14.69
N GLU A 596 -11.52 -6.59 -14.35
CA GLU A 596 -12.61 -7.51 -14.01
C GLU A 596 -13.05 -7.40 -12.54
N ASP A 597 -12.22 -6.86 -11.65
CA ASP A 597 -12.59 -6.65 -10.24
C ASP A 597 -13.54 -5.43 -10.12
N PRO A 598 -14.81 -5.64 -9.70
CA PRO A 598 -15.78 -4.53 -9.55
C PRO A 598 -15.42 -3.54 -8.44
N ARG A 599 -14.53 -3.92 -7.52
CA ARG A 599 -14.05 -3.05 -6.45
C ARG A 599 -12.99 -2.06 -6.93
N ILE A 600 -12.42 -2.26 -8.11
CA ILE A 600 -11.45 -1.32 -8.69
C ILE A 600 -12.21 -0.25 -9.48
N GLY A 601 -12.09 1.00 -9.04
CA GLY A 601 -12.71 2.15 -9.69
C GLY A 601 -11.88 2.76 -10.81
N ALA A 602 -10.55 2.77 -10.65
CA ALA A 602 -9.58 3.28 -11.63
C ALA A 602 -8.30 2.44 -11.60
N VAL A 603 -7.54 2.47 -12.69
CA VAL A 603 -6.24 1.81 -12.79
C VAL A 603 -5.16 2.85 -13.03
N VAL A 604 -4.07 2.79 -12.27
CA VAL A 604 -2.86 3.58 -12.47
C VAL A 604 -1.75 2.66 -12.99
N LEU A 605 -1.17 3.02 -14.15
CA LEU A 605 0.02 2.34 -14.66
C LEU A 605 1.26 3.15 -14.28
N ARG A 606 2.07 2.62 -13.39
CA ARG A 606 3.40 3.16 -13.10
C ARG A 606 4.39 2.55 -14.08
N ILE A 607 4.91 3.36 -15.00
CA ILE A 607 5.80 2.90 -16.09
C ILE A 607 7.23 3.35 -15.81
N GLU A 608 8.12 2.36 -15.73
CA GLU A 608 9.56 2.48 -15.46
C GLU A 608 10.34 1.60 -16.45
N THR A 609 10.21 1.89 -17.74
CA THR A 609 10.85 1.08 -18.79
C THR A 609 11.34 1.91 -19.97
N GLY A 610 12.49 1.57 -20.47
CA GLY A 610 13.01 2.08 -21.75
C GLY A 610 12.41 1.39 -22.98
N GLY A 611 11.51 0.40 -22.79
CA GLY A 611 10.91 -0.39 -23.84
C GLY A 611 11.38 -1.84 -23.83
N GLY A 612 11.49 -2.47 -25.02
CA GLY A 612 11.88 -3.87 -25.20
C GLY A 612 11.18 -4.50 -26.39
N SER A 613 10.66 -5.74 -26.27
CA SER A 613 9.96 -6.44 -27.34
C SER A 613 8.72 -5.67 -27.82
N ALA A 614 8.62 -5.46 -29.13
CA ALA A 614 7.45 -4.82 -29.74
C ALA A 614 6.18 -5.68 -29.60
N MET A 615 6.31 -7.02 -29.62
CA MET A 615 5.22 -7.94 -29.37
C MET A 615 4.71 -7.81 -27.92
N ALA A 616 5.62 -7.79 -26.95
CA ALA A 616 5.27 -7.58 -25.55
C ALA A 616 4.52 -6.25 -25.35
N ALA A 617 4.98 -5.20 -26.00
CA ALA A 617 4.32 -3.88 -25.95
C ALA A 617 2.88 -3.94 -26.52
N ASP A 618 2.64 -4.60 -27.66
CA ASP A 618 1.30 -4.67 -28.25
C ASP A 618 0.33 -5.53 -27.42
N VAL A 619 0.80 -6.64 -26.84
CA VAL A 619 0.02 -7.47 -25.90
C VAL A 619 -0.45 -6.65 -24.71
N ILE A 620 0.43 -5.88 -24.07
CA ILE A 620 0.09 -5.02 -22.92
C ILE A 620 -0.82 -3.87 -23.39
N TRP A 621 -0.47 -3.19 -24.49
CA TRP A 621 -1.25 -2.10 -25.06
C TRP A 621 -2.73 -2.50 -25.26
N ARG A 622 -2.97 -3.72 -25.76
CA ARG A 622 -4.33 -4.22 -25.94
C ARG A 622 -5.10 -4.29 -24.62
N GLN A 623 -4.49 -4.73 -23.53
CA GLN A 623 -5.16 -4.78 -22.23
C GLN A 623 -5.40 -3.38 -21.64
N VAL A 624 -4.47 -2.44 -21.85
CA VAL A 624 -4.67 -1.03 -21.46
C VAL A 624 -5.87 -0.44 -22.21
N GLN A 625 -5.94 -0.65 -23.55
CA GLN A 625 -7.05 -0.18 -24.38
C GLN A 625 -8.41 -0.74 -23.92
N LEU A 626 -8.48 -2.05 -23.67
CA LEU A 626 -9.71 -2.71 -23.20
C LEU A 626 -10.13 -2.19 -21.83
N THR A 627 -9.17 -1.87 -20.97
CA THR A 627 -9.44 -1.36 -19.64
C THR A 627 -9.87 0.10 -19.67
N ALA A 628 -9.23 0.94 -20.49
CA ALA A 628 -9.59 2.35 -20.65
C ALA A 628 -11.03 2.54 -21.23
N ALA A 629 -11.56 1.54 -21.92
CA ALA A 629 -12.95 1.55 -22.41
C ALA A 629 -13.99 1.38 -21.29
N VAL A 630 -13.64 0.86 -20.13
CA VAL A 630 -14.59 0.54 -19.04
C VAL A 630 -14.24 1.18 -17.69
N LYS A 631 -12.98 1.55 -17.47
CA LYS A 631 -12.49 2.21 -16.25
C LYS A 631 -11.45 3.26 -16.62
N PRO A 632 -11.34 4.37 -15.88
CA PRO A 632 -10.24 5.31 -16.08
C PRO A 632 -8.89 4.60 -15.91
N VAL A 633 -8.00 4.76 -16.90
CA VAL A 633 -6.61 4.31 -16.84
C VAL A 633 -5.72 5.53 -16.89
N ILE A 634 -4.98 5.76 -15.81
CA ILE A 634 -4.06 6.89 -15.68
C ILE A 634 -2.64 6.35 -15.73
N VAL A 635 -1.81 6.95 -16.57
CA VAL A 635 -0.38 6.64 -16.62
C VAL A 635 0.39 7.63 -15.76
N SER A 636 1.27 7.11 -14.92
CA SER A 636 2.33 7.83 -14.22
C SER A 636 3.68 7.36 -14.75
N MET A 637 4.30 8.17 -15.57
CA MET A 637 5.65 7.91 -16.07
C MET A 637 6.66 8.29 -15.00
N GLY A 638 7.53 7.37 -14.63
CA GLY A 638 8.60 7.62 -13.66
C GLY A 638 9.91 8.07 -14.31
N SER A 639 10.98 7.30 -14.12
CA SER A 639 12.30 7.62 -14.70
C SER A 639 12.28 7.60 -16.21
N ALA A 640 11.75 6.52 -16.78
CA ALA A 640 11.61 6.33 -18.21
C ALA A 640 10.29 5.63 -18.56
N ALA A 641 9.64 6.11 -19.60
CA ALA A 641 8.50 5.48 -20.26
C ALA A 641 8.63 5.73 -21.75
N ALA A 642 9.60 5.05 -22.37
CA ALA A 642 9.99 5.36 -23.73
C ALA A 642 9.83 4.13 -24.64
N SER A 643 9.71 4.38 -25.95
CA SER A 643 9.60 3.35 -26.98
C SER A 643 8.46 2.37 -26.65
N GLY A 644 8.70 1.09 -26.35
CA GLY A 644 7.67 0.14 -25.91
C GLY A 644 6.89 0.65 -24.67
N GLY A 645 7.57 1.33 -23.72
CA GLY A 645 6.94 1.96 -22.56
C GLY A 645 6.00 3.10 -22.93
N TYR A 646 6.34 3.91 -23.92
CA TYR A 646 5.43 4.92 -24.47
C TYR A 646 4.29 4.29 -25.27
N TYR A 647 4.56 3.23 -26.03
CA TYR A 647 3.56 2.48 -26.78
C TYR A 647 2.40 2.03 -25.90
N ILE A 648 2.68 1.39 -24.76
CA ILE A 648 1.65 0.90 -23.85
C ILE A 648 0.88 2.02 -23.16
N ALA A 649 1.46 3.21 -23.04
CA ALA A 649 0.83 4.38 -22.42
C ALA A 649 -0.24 5.02 -23.34
N THR A 650 -0.10 4.87 -24.66
CA THR A 650 -0.89 5.64 -25.64
C THR A 650 -2.40 5.51 -25.52
N PRO A 651 -3.03 4.36 -25.15
CA PRO A 651 -4.47 4.24 -25.06
C PRO A 651 -5.04 4.62 -23.69
N ALA A 652 -4.20 5.14 -22.78
CA ALA A 652 -4.65 5.55 -21.45
C ALA A 652 -5.59 6.76 -21.52
N THR A 653 -6.43 6.89 -20.50
CA THR A 653 -7.35 8.04 -20.36
C THR A 653 -6.59 9.34 -20.18
N LYS A 654 -5.47 9.30 -19.43
CA LYS A 654 -4.60 10.45 -19.20
C LYS A 654 -3.17 10.01 -18.85
N ILE A 655 -2.20 10.77 -19.34
CA ILE A 655 -0.76 10.50 -19.16
C ILE A 655 -0.12 11.65 -18.38
N PHE A 656 0.52 11.31 -17.25
CA PHE A 656 1.34 12.21 -16.44
C PHE A 656 2.82 11.84 -16.58
N ALA A 657 3.67 12.83 -16.67
CA ALA A 657 5.13 12.69 -16.62
C ALA A 657 5.76 13.80 -15.79
N ASN A 658 6.83 13.49 -15.06
CA ASN A 658 7.64 14.53 -14.44
C ASN A 658 8.40 15.32 -15.53
N PRO A 659 8.80 16.56 -15.28
CA PRO A 659 9.52 17.35 -16.28
C PRO A 659 10.74 16.64 -16.87
N LEU A 660 11.47 15.86 -16.06
CA LEU A 660 12.68 15.12 -16.43
C LEU A 660 12.46 13.62 -16.67
N THR A 661 11.23 13.15 -16.78
CA THR A 661 10.94 11.80 -17.28
C THR A 661 11.48 11.64 -18.69
N ILE A 662 12.15 10.54 -18.98
CA ILE A 662 12.61 10.21 -20.34
C ILE A 662 11.49 9.46 -21.06
N THR A 663 11.02 10.00 -22.21
CA THR A 663 9.88 9.39 -22.95
C THR A 663 10.01 9.57 -24.45
N GLY A 664 8.97 9.22 -25.23
CA GLY A 664 9.01 9.24 -26.69
C GLY A 664 9.73 8.04 -27.27
N SER A 665 10.82 8.25 -28.00
CA SER A 665 11.56 7.24 -28.74
C SER A 665 10.64 6.37 -29.63
N ILE A 666 9.69 7.03 -30.31
CA ILE A 666 8.75 6.40 -31.26
C ILE A 666 9.56 5.96 -32.46
N GLY A 667 10.03 4.73 -32.44
CA GLY A 667 10.90 4.15 -33.43
C GLY A 667 11.20 2.68 -33.12
N ILE A 668 11.69 1.95 -34.08
CA ILE A 668 11.94 0.52 -33.98
C ILE A 668 13.26 0.15 -34.63
N PHE A 669 13.86 -0.88 -34.12
CA PHE A 669 15.00 -1.55 -34.77
C PHE A 669 14.86 -3.06 -34.65
N TYR A 670 15.53 -3.76 -35.52
CA TYR A 670 15.57 -5.21 -35.60
C TYR A 670 16.93 -5.63 -36.11
N GLY A 671 17.45 -6.74 -35.64
CA GLY A 671 18.73 -7.26 -36.12
C GLY A 671 19.27 -8.37 -35.25
N LYS A 672 20.41 -8.88 -35.62
CA LYS A 672 21.10 -9.96 -34.95
C LYS A 672 22.59 -9.72 -34.85
N ALA A 673 23.25 -10.47 -33.99
CA ALA A 673 24.70 -10.58 -33.97
C ALA A 673 25.12 -11.83 -34.78
N ASP A 674 25.97 -11.67 -35.75
CA ASP A 674 26.62 -12.79 -36.45
C ASP A 674 27.88 -13.17 -35.67
N VAL A 675 27.87 -14.41 -35.17
CA VAL A 675 29.01 -14.97 -34.36
C VAL A 675 29.85 -15.98 -35.14
N SER A 676 29.62 -16.14 -36.45
CA SER A 676 30.30 -17.13 -37.27
C SER A 676 31.84 -17.01 -37.24
N GLU A 677 32.36 -15.79 -37.32
CA GLU A 677 33.78 -15.55 -37.26
C GLU A 677 34.38 -15.81 -35.88
N LEU A 678 33.64 -15.50 -34.80
CA LEU A 678 34.02 -15.85 -33.43
C LEU A 678 34.16 -17.37 -33.29
N LEU A 679 33.19 -18.13 -33.72
CA LEU A 679 33.21 -19.59 -33.67
C LEU A 679 34.39 -20.16 -34.45
N HIS A 680 34.63 -19.64 -35.65
CA HIS A 680 35.77 -20.03 -36.46
C HIS A 680 37.11 -19.72 -35.74
N LYS A 681 37.25 -18.57 -35.07
CA LYS A 681 38.43 -18.22 -34.29
C LYS A 681 38.73 -19.18 -33.12
N ILE A 682 37.71 -19.73 -32.53
CA ILE A 682 37.82 -20.71 -31.43
C ILE A 682 37.78 -22.18 -31.90
N GLY A 683 37.82 -22.40 -33.21
CA GLY A 683 37.91 -23.75 -33.84
C GLY A 683 36.57 -24.49 -33.90
N VAL A 684 35.43 -23.79 -33.83
CA VAL A 684 34.10 -24.37 -33.97
C VAL A 684 33.59 -24.12 -35.39
N SER A 685 33.17 -25.18 -36.09
CA SER A 685 32.52 -25.13 -37.41
C SER A 685 31.02 -25.44 -37.25
N VAL A 686 30.19 -24.67 -37.91
CA VAL A 686 28.72 -24.90 -37.96
C VAL A 686 28.31 -25.32 -39.37
N GLU A 687 27.68 -26.45 -39.48
CA GLU A 687 27.07 -26.94 -40.72
C GLU A 687 25.55 -26.93 -40.55
N THR A 688 24.83 -26.31 -41.48
CA THR A 688 23.38 -26.16 -41.42
C THR A 688 22.70 -26.90 -42.58
N PHE A 689 21.86 -27.87 -42.26
CA PHE A 689 20.97 -28.55 -43.23
C PHE A 689 19.59 -27.92 -43.18
N LYS A 690 19.04 -27.55 -44.30
CA LYS A 690 17.75 -26.82 -44.36
C LYS A 690 16.87 -27.30 -45.50
N THR A 691 15.55 -27.29 -45.22
CA THR A 691 14.53 -27.73 -46.21
C THR A 691 14.03 -26.58 -47.08
N ALA A 692 14.37 -25.34 -46.73
CA ALA A 692 13.99 -24.15 -47.50
C ALA A 692 15.14 -23.13 -47.45
N PRO A 693 15.35 -22.31 -48.50
CA PRO A 693 16.48 -21.37 -48.58
C PRO A 693 16.63 -20.45 -47.38
N ARG A 694 15.54 -20.04 -46.73
CA ARG A 694 15.50 -19.07 -45.62
C ARG A 694 15.24 -19.69 -44.27
N ALA A 695 15.30 -20.99 -44.11
CA ALA A 695 15.04 -21.67 -42.85
C ALA A 695 16.02 -21.23 -41.71
N ASP A 696 17.15 -20.64 -42.06
CA ASP A 696 18.21 -20.12 -41.17
C ASP A 696 18.40 -18.61 -41.27
N ALA A 697 17.41 -17.86 -41.77
CA ALA A 697 17.52 -16.41 -41.94
C ALA A 697 17.81 -15.69 -40.61
N GLU A 698 17.21 -16.12 -39.52
CA GLU A 698 17.39 -15.55 -38.17
C GLU A 698 18.57 -16.15 -37.39
N SER A 699 19.32 -17.08 -38.02
CA SER A 699 20.47 -17.73 -37.39
C SER A 699 21.59 -16.70 -37.06
N ILE A 700 22.15 -16.80 -35.89
CA ILE A 700 23.35 -16.02 -35.47
C ILE A 700 24.66 -16.59 -36.06
N PHE A 701 24.59 -17.70 -36.75
CA PHE A 701 25.76 -18.37 -37.31
C PHE A 701 26.06 -17.95 -38.76
N ARG A 702 25.39 -16.94 -39.28
CA ARG A 702 25.66 -16.27 -40.54
C ARG A 702 25.06 -14.87 -40.62
N PRO A 703 25.58 -13.97 -41.48
CA PRO A 703 24.95 -12.66 -41.70
C PRO A 703 23.62 -12.81 -42.46
N PHE A 704 22.83 -11.73 -42.51
CA PHE A 704 21.72 -11.64 -43.46
C PHE A 704 22.21 -11.60 -44.89
N SER A 705 21.44 -12.23 -45.81
CA SER A 705 21.66 -11.99 -47.23
C SER A 705 21.13 -10.58 -47.63
N PRO A 706 21.56 -10.02 -48.78
CA PRO A 706 21.02 -8.74 -49.22
C PRO A 706 19.48 -8.75 -49.39
N GLU A 707 18.92 -9.87 -49.82
CA GLU A 707 17.47 -10.06 -50.00
C GLU A 707 16.77 -10.15 -48.62
N GLU A 708 17.37 -10.87 -47.67
CA GLU A 708 16.85 -10.97 -46.32
C GLU A 708 16.88 -9.60 -45.63
N HIS A 709 17.96 -8.82 -45.81
CA HIS A 709 18.08 -7.47 -45.29
C HIS A 709 17.02 -6.53 -45.88
N ALA A 710 16.76 -6.58 -47.19
CA ALA A 710 15.72 -5.78 -47.80
C ALA A 710 14.30 -6.13 -47.29
N GLU A 711 14.02 -7.43 -47.05
CA GLU A 711 12.75 -7.84 -46.45
C GLU A 711 12.63 -7.41 -45.01
N LEU A 712 13.73 -7.44 -44.27
CA LEU A 712 13.77 -6.97 -42.90
C LEU A 712 13.41 -5.49 -42.84
N GLU A 713 13.91 -4.66 -43.77
CA GLU A 713 13.53 -3.25 -43.88
C GLU A 713 12.02 -3.08 -44.06
N VAL A 714 11.37 -3.88 -44.88
CA VAL A 714 9.92 -3.85 -45.08
C VAL A 714 9.18 -4.24 -43.81
N LYS A 715 9.61 -5.30 -43.11
CA LYS A 715 9.00 -5.72 -41.81
C LYS A 715 9.12 -4.65 -40.74
N VAL A 716 10.31 -4.06 -40.62
CA VAL A 716 10.56 -2.98 -39.63
C VAL A 716 9.71 -1.75 -39.97
N ALA A 717 9.53 -1.43 -41.27
CA ALA A 717 8.64 -0.35 -41.71
C ALA A 717 7.16 -0.61 -41.30
N GLN A 718 6.69 -1.85 -41.40
CA GLN A 718 5.33 -2.22 -40.96
C GLN A 718 5.14 -2.06 -39.43
N PHE A 719 6.11 -2.49 -38.62
CA PHE A 719 6.05 -2.27 -37.17
C PHE A 719 6.09 -0.80 -36.82
N TYR A 720 6.90 0.01 -37.52
CA TYR A 720 6.93 1.46 -37.32
C TYR A 720 5.57 2.10 -37.66
N ASP A 721 4.97 1.75 -38.78
CA ASP A 721 3.63 2.24 -39.19
C ASP A 721 2.56 1.84 -38.16
N MET A 722 2.64 0.63 -37.59
CA MET A 722 1.77 0.20 -36.49
C MET A 722 1.96 1.08 -35.26
N PHE A 723 3.20 1.38 -34.88
CA PHE A 723 3.48 2.29 -33.76
C PHE A 723 2.90 3.68 -34.00
N LEU A 724 3.15 4.26 -35.16
CA LEU A 724 2.54 5.57 -35.56
C LEU A 724 1.02 5.52 -35.45
N THR A 725 0.40 4.42 -35.88
CA THR A 725 -1.05 4.22 -35.81
C THR A 725 -1.54 4.19 -34.36
N ARG A 726 -0.89 3.47 -33.47
CA ARG A 726 -1.26 3.36 -32.05
C ARG A 726 -1.17 4.74 -31.37
N VAL A 727 -0.06 5.47 -31.60
CA VAL A 727 0.11 6.83 -31.06
C VAL A 727 -0.93 7.78 -31.65
N SER A 728 -1.13 7.76 -32.95
CA SER A 728 -2.13 8.60 -33.65
C SER A 728 -3.53 8.42 -33.04
N GLN A 729 -3.95 7.19 -32.84
CA GLN A 729 -5.25 6.85 -32.25
C GLN A 729 -5.34 7.29 -30.78
N GLY A 730 -4.34 6.95 -29.97
CA GLY A 730 -4.36 7.21 -28.52
C GLY A 730 -4.15 8.69 -28.17
N ARG A 731 -3.42 9.45 -28.99
CA ARG A 731 -3.11 10.86 -28.74
C ARG A 731 -3.92 11.83 -29.62
N HIS A 732 -4.82 11.32 -30.46
CA HIS A 732 -5.63 12.10 -31.38
C HIS A 732 -4.81 13.02 -32.30
N LEU A 733 -3.65 12.54 -32.73
CA LEU A 733 -2.75 13.22 -33.66
C LEU A 733 -2.80 12.54 -35.03
N THR A 734 -2.48 13.28 -36.09
CA THR A 734 -2.28 12.62 -37.40
C THR A 734 -1.00 11.79 -37.41
N LYS A 735 -0.94 10.72 -38.19
CA LYS A 735 0.30 9.92 -38.33
C LYS A 735 1.51 10.79 -38.72
N SER A 736 1.32 11.75 -39.62
CA SER A 736 2.37 12.68 -40.03
C SER A 736 2.85 13.56 -38.88
N ALA A 737 1.94 14.04 -38.00
CA ALA A 737 2.32 14.80 -36.82
C ALA A 737 3.08 13.94 -35.80
N VAL A 738 2.69 12.66 -35.65
CA VAL A 738 3.40 11.69 -34.80
C VAL A 738 4.78 11.41 -35.38
N ASP A 739 4.91 11.18 -36.68
CA ASP A 739 6.18 10.91 -37.35
C ASP A 739 7.17 12.09 -37.20
N ALA A 740 6.67 13.33 -37.32
CA ALA A 740 7.49 14.52 -37.15
C ALA A 740 8.11 14.69 -35.77
N VAL A 741 7.49 14.14 -34.70
CA VAL A 741 8.02 14.14 -33.32
C VAL A 741 8.56 12.77 -32.91
N GLY A 742 8.44 11.78 -33.81
CA GLY A 742 8.86 10.41 -33.63
C GLY A 742 10.29 10.17 -34.08
N GLN A 743 10.47 9.36 -35.12
CA GLN A 743 11.77 9.03 -35.74
C GLN A 743 12.80 8.51 -34.73
N GLY A 744 12.33 7.91 -33.60
CA GLY A 744 13.15 7.43 -32.53
C GLY A 744 13.65 8.47 -31.54
N ARG A 745 13.28 9.72 -31.69
CA ARG A 745 13.74 10.81 -30.84
C ARG A 745 13.24 10.68 -29.41
N VAL A 746 14.16 10.88 -28.46
CA VAL A 746 13.87 10.90 -27.02
C VAL A 746 13.53 12.31 -26.59
N TRP A 747 12.55 12.43 -25.71
CA TRP A 747 12.09 13.70 -25.15
C TRP A 747 12.08 13.64 -23.63
N THR A 748 12.31 14.79 -22.97
CA THR A 748 11.91 14.94 -21.56
C THR A 748 10.40 15.00 -21.44
N GLY A 749 9.85 14.75 -20.24
CA GLY A 749 8.39 14.87 -20.01
C GLY A 749 7.86 16.26 -20.34
N GLU A 750 8.62 17.33 -20.04
CA GLU A 750 8.24 18.71 -20.39
C GLU A 750 8.19 18.88 -21.90
N GLN A 751 9.22 18.44 -22.64
CA GLN A 751 9.24 18.48 -24.09
C GLN A 751 8.14 17.64 -24.74
N ALA A 752 7.83 16.48 -24.14
CA ALA A 752 6.74 15.60 -24.61
C ALA A 752 5.35 16.21 -24.38
N HIS A 753 5.16 16.93 -23.28
CA HIS A 753 3.93 17.68 -23.01
C HIS A 753 3.71 18.79 -24.06
N GLU A 754 4.72 19.58 -24.37
CA GLU A 754 4.67 20.59 -25.42
C GLU A 754 4.26 20.01 -26.79
N ARG A 755 4.60 18.72 -27.04
CA ARG A 755 4.32 17.99 -28.28
C ARG A 755 3.04 17.17 -28.23
N LYS A 756 2.24 17.30 -27.14
CA LYS A 756 0.99 16.57 -26.92
C LYS A 756 1.16 15.05 -26.83
N LEU A 757 2.37 14.59 -26.55
CA LEU A 757 2.64 13.17 -26.28
C LEU A 757 2.30 12.82 -24.82
N VAL A 758 2.31 13.80 -23.93
CA VAL A 758 1.93 13.72 -22.51
C VAL A 758 0.81 14.74 -22.26
N ASP A 759 -0.14 14.41 -21.41
CA ASP A 759 -1.29 15.30 -21.13
C ASP A 759 -0.98 16.34 -20.08
N GLU A 760 -0.28 15.96 -19.02
CA GLU A 760 -0.03 16.82 -17.85
C GLU A 760 1.37 16.57 -17.27
N ILE A 761 1.97 17.66 -16.81
CA ILE A 761 3.21 17.60 -16.02
C ILE A 761 2.84 17.29 -14.57
N GLY A 762 3.38 16.20 -14.03
CA GLY A 762 3.16 15.75 -12.67
C GLY A 762 3.68 14.34 -12.44
N GLY A 763 3.86 14.00 -11.18
CA GLY A 763 4.30 12.67 -10.76
C GLY A 763 3.15 11.75 -10.35
N LEU A 764 3.48 10.74 -9.55
CA LEU A 764 2.51 9.73 -9.09
C LEU A 764 1.38 10.34 -8.24
N ARG A 765 1.63 11.40 -7.45
CA ARG A 765 0.60 12.05 -6.64
C ARG A 765 -0.52 12.59 -7.50
N GLN A 766 -0.19 13.37 -8.53
CA GLN A 766 -1.15 13.96 -9.45
C GLN A 766 -1.91 12.89 -10.25
N ALA A 767 -1.23 11.82 -10.65
CA ALA A 767 -1.86 10.69 -11.32
C ALA A 767 -2.87 9.97 -10.42
N LEU A 768 -2.57 9.76 -9.14
CA LEU A 768 -3.49 9.18 -8.15
C LEU A 768 -4.66 10.10 -7.84
N GLU A 769 -4.43 11.42 -7.71
CA GLU A 769 -5.49 12.41 -7.51
C GLU A 769 -6.46 12.43 -8.71
N GLU A 770 -5.94 12.36 -9.93
CA GLU A 770 -6.77 12.30 -11.14
C GLU A 770 -7.56 10.98 -11.25
N ALA A 771 -6.94 9.85 -10.88
CA ALA A 771 -7.62 8.56 -10.81
C ALA A 771 -8.79 8.59 -9.82
N ARG A 772 -8.59 9.19 -8.63
CA ARG A 772 -9.66 9.39 -7.64
C ARG A 772 -10.78 10.27 -8.19
N ARG A 773 -10.41 11.39 -8.80
CA ARG A 773 -11.37 12.34 -9.37
C ARG A 773 -12.25 11.71 -10.46
N LEU A 774 -11.65 10.98 -11.40
CA LEU A 774 -12.39 10.39 -12.53
C LEU A 774 -13.27 9.21 -12.09
N ALA A 775 -12.90 8.49 -11.05
CA ALA A 775 -13.64 7.35 -10.54
C ALA A 775 -14.54 7.69 -9.34
N ASP A 776 -14.65 8.96 -8.95
CA ASP A 776 -15.40 9.44 -7.77
C ASP A 776 -15.02 8.63 -6.50
N LEU A 777 -13.71 8.49 -6.27
CA LEU A 777 -13.17 7.76 -5.13
C LEU A 777 -12.83 8.71 -3.97
N PRO A 778 -12.96 8.24 -2.72
CA PRO A 778 -12.53 9.00 -1.57
C PRO A 778 -11.01 9.22 -1.61
N TYR A 779 -10.58 10.27 -0.89
CA TYR A 779 -9.17 10.66 -0.83
C TYR A 779 -8.26 9.53 -0.29
N ASP A 780 -8.72 8.79 0.69
CA ASP A 780 -8.05 7.67 1.34
C ASP A 780 -8.31 6.30 0.69
N ALA A 781 -8.85 6.29 -0.54
CA ALA A 781 -9.10 5.05 -1.27
C ALA A 781 -7.85 4.17 -1.30
N ALA A 782 -8.01 2.92 -0.88
CA ALA A 782 -6.93 1.95 -0.83
C ALA A 782 -6.35 1.66 -2.23
N ILE A 783 -5.07 1.35 -2.28
CA ILE A 783 -4.35 1.01 -3.51
C ILE A 783 -4.01 -0.48 -3.50
N VAL A 784 -4.42 -1.18 -4.55
CA VAL A 784 -4.06 -2.57 -4.81
C VAL A 784 -2.92 -2.59 -5.81
N GLU A 785 -1.77 -3.10 -5.42
CA GLU A 785 -0.53 -3.09 -6.21
C GLU A 785 -0.30 -4.45 -6.89
N LEU A 786 -0.09 -4.44 -8.22
CA LEU A 786 0.19 -5.61 -9.04
C LEU A 786 1.42 -5.39 -9.96
N PRO A 787 2.08 -6.46 -10.43
CA PRO A 787 1.95 -7.84 -9.94
C PRO A 787 2.39 -7.94 -8.47
N VAL A 788 1.83 -8.89 -7.73
CA VAL A 788 2.30 -9.16 -6.37
C VAL A 788 3.70 -9.75 -6.45
N GLU A 789 4.66 -9.16 -5.76
CA GLU A 789 5.99 -9.76 -5.66
C GLU A 789 5.91 -11.12 -4.98
N SER A 790 6.53 -12.11 -5.59
CA SER A 790 6.45 -13.49 -5.15
C SER A 790 6.82 -13.67 -3.68
N SER A 791 5.91 -14.30 -3.03
CA SER A 791 5.76 -14.94 -1.73
C SER A 791 6.83 -14.73 -0.64
N PHE A 792 6.27 -14.61 0.58
CA PHE A 792 6.94 -14.75 1.89
C PHE A 792 7.97 -15.91 1.95
N ILE A 793 7.74 -17.02 1.26
CA ILE A 793 8.71 -18.13 1.17
C ILE A 793 9.99 -17.66 0.44
N GLY A 794 9.89 -16.87 -0.61
CA GLY A 794 11.05 -16.26 -1.29
C GLY A 794 11.78 -15.26 -0.41
N LYS A 795 11.04 -14.44 0.36
CA LYS A 795 11.61 -13.52 1.36
C LYS A 795 12.24 -14.26 2.55
N LEU A 796 11.65 -15.38 2.99
CA LEU A 796 12.20 -16.22 4.07
C LEU A 796 13.47 -16.93 3.62
N ILE A 797 13.50 -17.47 2.40
CA ILE A 797 14.70 -18.07 1.80
C ILE A 797 15.76 -16.99 1.54
N GLY A 798 15.36 -15.80 1.08
CA GLY A 798 16.22 -14.65 0.92
C GLY A 798 16.77 -14.13 2.25
N ALA A 799 15.97 -14.06 3.30
CA ALA A 799 16.41 -13.65 4.64
C ALA A 799 17.30 -14.72 5.30
N ALA A 800 17.04 -16.01 5.08
CA ALA A 800 17.93 -17.09 5.52
C ALA A 800 19.24 -17.13 4.73
N GLY A 801 19.27 -16.58 3.51
CA GLY A 801 20.46 -16.42 2.67
C GLY A 801 21.14 -15.04 2.78
N ALA A 802 20.53 -14.07 3.46
CA ALA A 802 21.00 -12.68 3.51
C ALA A 802 22.29 -12.45 4.32
N HIS A 803 22.83 -13.47 4.95
CA HIS A 803 24.21 -13.43 5.46
C HIS A 803 25.28 -13.87 4.44
N ALA A 804 24.89 -14.08 3.17
CA ALA A 804 25.78 -14.50 2.08
C ALA A 804 25.77 -13.56 0.87
N SER A 805 25.42 -12.29 1.03
CA SER A 805 25.64 -11.29 -0.02
C SER A 805 27.04 -10.68 0.13
N GLU A 806 28.08 -11.47 -0.05
CA GLU A 806 29.28 -10.92 -0.64
C GLU A 806 28.90 -10.58 -2.09
N THR A 807 28.57 -9.31 -2.32
CA THR A 807 28.46 -8.74 -3.67
C THR A 807 29.73 -9.10 -4.44
N PRO A 808 29.64 -9.64 -5.66
CA PRO A 808 30.83 -9.88 -6.45
C PRO A 808 31.60 -8.57 -6.55
N VAL A 809 32.91 -8.61 -6.23
CA VAL A 809 33.81 -7.45 -6.22
C VAL A 809 34.11 -7.04 -7.68
N LEU A 810 33.05 -6.66 -8.41
CA LEU A 810 33.20 -6.04 -9.73
C LEU A 810 33.19 -4.52 -9.53
N PRO A 811 34.06 -3.78 -10.18
CA PRO A 811 33.99 -2.33 -10.17
C PRO A 811 32.60 -1.84 -10.59
N PRO A 812 32.05 -0.81 -9.93
CA PRO A 812 30.68 -0.32 -10.23
C PRO A 812 30.45 -0.03 -11.72
N GLN A 813 31.45 0.44 -12.43
CA GLN A 813 31.39 0.71 -13.87
C GLN A 813 31.20 -0.55 -14.72
N LEU A 814 31.74 -1.69 -14.31
CA LEU A 814 31.52 -2.98 -14.99
C LEU A 814 30.15 -3.54 -14.70
N VAL A 815 29.63 -3.32 -13.50
CA VAL A 815 28.23 -3.69 -13.16
C VAL A 815 27.25 -2.85 -13.97
N GLU A 816 27.50 -1.56 -14.12
CA GLU A 816 26.69 -0.66 -14.95
C GLU A 816 26.70 -1.12 -16.42
N MET A 817 27.88 -1.38 -16.99
CA MET A 817 27.99 -1.88 -18.36
C MET A 817 27.27 -3.25 -18.54
N ALA A 818 27.38 -4.15 -17.56
CA ALA A 818 26.70 -5.43 -17.60
C ALA A 818 25.17 -5.27 -17.53
N ARG A 819 24.65 -4.31 -16.74
CA ARG A 819 23.21 -3.98 -16.69
C ARG A 819 22.69 -3.45 -18.01
N GLU A 820 23.47 -2.61 -18.72
CA GLU A 820 23.08 -2.09 -20.03
C GLU A 820 23.05 -3.18 -21.11
N LEU A 821 23.96 -4.14 -21.04
CA LEU A 821 24.09 -5.21 -22.04
C LEU A 821 23.15 -6.41 -21.77
N ALA A 822 22.88 -6.72 -20.51
CA ALA A 822 22.10 -7.90 -20.11
C ALA A 822 20.72 -8.00 -20.79
N PRO A 823 19.93 -6.92 -20.94
CA PRO A 823 18.65 -7.00 -21.61
C PRO A 823 18.74 -7.46 -23.07
N PHE A 824 19.80 -7.08 -23.79
CA PHE A 824 19.98 -7.49 -25.18
C PHE A 824 20.32 -8.99 -25.31
N ALA A 825 20.91 -9.58 -24.28
CA ALA A 825 21.20 -11.01 -24.27
C ALA A 825 19.96 -11.89 -24.03
N VAL A 826 18.86 -11.30 -23.53
CA VAL A 826 17.63 -12.02 -23.15
C VAL A 826 16.60 -12.01 -24.27
N HIS A 827 16.63 -11.03 -25.17
CA HIS A 827 15.69 -10.99 -26.28
C HIS A 827 16.05 -12.07 -27.31
N PRO A 828 15.04 -12.80 -27.84
CA PRO A 828 15.26 -13.68 -28.99
C PRO A 828 15.89 -12.91 -30.16
N PRO A 829 16.75 -13.55 -30.95
CA PRO A 829 17.37 -12.91 -32.13
C PRO A 829 16.36 -12.37 -33.14
N ASP A 830 15.17 -12.93 -33.17
CA ASP A 830 14.07 -12.63 -34.07
C ASP A 830 13.02 -11.65 -33.50
N ALA A 831 13.27 -11.02 -32.34
CA ALA A 831 12.34 -10.07 -31.75
C ALA A 831 12.60 -8.63 -32.23
N PRO A 832 11.65 -7.96 -32.90
CA PRO A 832 11.74 -6.52 -33.14
C PRO A 832 11.72 -5.75 -31.84
N LEU A 833 12.66 -4.82 -31.67
CA LEU A 833 12.86 -4.11 -30.40
C LEU A 833 12.43 -2.64 -30.50
N ALA A 834 11.54 -2.29 -29.61
CA ALA A 834 11.12 -0.93 -29.29
C ALA A 834 11.81 -0.52 -27.96
N ARG A 835 13.11 -0.21 -27.99
CA ARG A 835 13.95 0.10 -26.82
C ARG A 835 14.81 1.34 -27.02
N ILE A 836 15.17 2.02 -25.92
CA ILE A 836 16.15 3.10 -25.89
C ILE A 836 17.45 2.68 -25.18
N GLU A 837 18.52 3.44 -25.39
CA GLU A 837 19.65 3.47 -24.46
C GLU A 837 19.17 4.15 -23.17
N ILE A 838 19.23 3.44 -22.05
CA ILE A 838 18.94 4.04 -20.73
C ILE A 838 20.25 4.54 -20.17
N THR A 839 20.32 5.83 -19.90
CA THR A 839 21.49 6.44 -19.31
C THR A 839 21.12 7.16 -18.04
N ALA A 840 21.86 6.91 -16.97
CA ALA A 840 21.80 7.75 -15.79
C ALA A 840 22.46 9.09 -16.09
N VAL A 841 21.81 10.19 -15.74
CA VAL A 841 22.43 11.52 -15.63
C VAL A 841 22.92 11.66 -14.21
N GLU A 842 24.23 11.70 -14.01
CA GLU A 842 24.89 11.82 -12.72
C GLU A 842 25.29 13.27 -12.40
#